data_1e720fb5189bc37e77474956e653480a
#
_entry.id   1e720fb5189bc37e77474956e653480a
#
_cell.length_a   1.000
_cell.length_b   1.000
_cell.length_c   1.000
_cell.angle_alpha   90.00
_cell.angle_beta   90.00
_cell.angle_gamma   90.00
#
_symmetry.space_group_name_H-M   'P 1'
#
loop_
_entity.id
_entity.type
_entity.pdbx_description
1 polymer ?
#
loop_
_entity_poly.entity_id
_entity_poly.type
_entity_poly.pdbx_seq_one_letter_code
_entity_poly.pdbx_strand_id
1 'polypeptide(L)'
;MKKQILFLMASALLVSCGQPSSSSPAASSSPAASSSASPEASSSSSASSSASSSASSSSAASSSSSTPAKGDYLFYNLKEGQTKEGLDGSPWLNVTPAGIAAKVQKPSLQQDFFLSSNYDYLSTVTLQPGQMADGGMIGALNTLQKRYVDLGTGIANKGDYAALTKKAYELYTASDKSKDLVAVKALITEINGFSTKEQILSFLSSKRGFSFGGSLFSLRKAQNGVVAYEDTLSWTIESSIIPFMNHSETEMAGIVDSFVPLLAYFGYAEDAAKELARTALTFDAEMRNDNSQSPSGNGYKVSELATEFPSFPLATGFKAFGYQDTDTVNFDTYSYRLCKGVNALTNDQLAAFKKDLILRICIGGQSILPEDLYMQLASVFDQNTRGFPPEMFGRERFVSNARLVFDRCYIDNYETKARKDLLLDLMQKAKAEYKEIVSEATWLGAQTKEKAKEKLEAITFDACYPDYLLQIPAFSLDSSVDTFYKATEEYRAWSFSSTQPATAEDRIWAGSVTTMNAVYSVMSNSFVVYDGILADTLYTADQVEEIYGSVGAIIGHEISHSIDSQGAQYDKYGIQTDWWTPEDKTAFQAKQAKIVAYWNTLSYKQGVPMWSDIMLPEIIADMGGVSVMLKLASKKANFNYKKFFEAYSASQASVFSSDAIENLYYQGKDTHPMNYLRVNAVLNQFPKFHDVYGVKEGDPMYVKEADRLPIW
;
A
#
# COMPACT_ATOMS: atom_id res chain seq x y z
N MET A 1 -21.28 -3.23 5.55
CA MET A 1 -20.65 -2.28 6.47
C MET A 1 -19.45 -2.84 7.24
N LYS A 2 -18.76 -3.87 6.74
CA LYS A 2 -17.51 -4.41 7.31
C LYS A 2 -16.33 -4.22 6.35
N LYS A 3 -16.34 -3.17 5.50
CA LYS A 3 -15.61 -3.18 4.22
C LYS A 3 -14.49 -2.14 4.08
N GLN A 4 -14.09 -1.41 5.12
CA GLN A 4 -13.23 -0.24 4.92
C GLN A 4 -12.02 -0.06 5.86
N ILE A 5 -11.63 -1.06 6.64
CA ILE A 5 -10.50 -0.95 7.59
C ILE A 5 -9.22 -1.64 7.06
N LEU A 6 -8.98 -1.59 5.76
CA LEU A 6 -7.98 -2.44 5.09
C LEU A 6 -6.60 -1.82 4.91
N PHE A 7 -6.30 -0.63 5.41
CA PHE A 7 -5.16 0.12 4.90
C PHE A 7 -3.87 0.09 5.72
N LEU A 8 -3.86 -0.41 6.94
CA LEU A 8 -2.68 -0.29 7.83
C LEU A 8 -1.85 -1.56 8.05
N MET A 9 -2.38 -2.74 7.80
CA MET A 9 -1.61 -3.98 7.94
C MET A 9 -1.41 -4.75 6.63
N ALA A 10 -2.24 -4.56 5.63
CA ALA A 10 -1.98 -5.04 4.27
C ALA A 10 -0.79 -4.33 3.60
N SER A 11 -0.39 -3.17 4.11
CA SER A 11 0.77 -2.42 3.65
C SER A 11 2.11 -3.15 3.83
N ALA A 12 2.17 -4.22 4.58
CA ALA A 12 3.37 -5.05 4.65
C ALA A 12 3.39 -6.18 3.60
N LEU A 13 2.24 -6.54 3.04
CA LEU A 13 2.13 -7.69 2.13
C LEU A 13 1.68 -7.35 0.71
N LEU A 14 0.96 -6.23 0.52
CA LEU A 14 0.50 -5.75 -0.79
C LEU A 14 0.50 -4.22 -0.77
N VAL A 15 1.67 -3.60 -0.73
CA VAL A 15 1.76 -2.14 -0.75
C VAL A 15 1.51 -1.66 -2.16
N SER A 16 0.39 -0.98 -2.35
CA SER A 16 0.22 -0.10 -3.50
C SER A 16 1.30 0.98 -3.49
N CYS A 17 1.80 1.34 -4.64
CA CYS A 17 2.66 2.50 -4.82
C CYS A 17 2.05 3.70 -4.09
N GLY A 18 2.82 4.30 -3.17
CA GLY A 18 2.32 5.23 -2.16
C GLY A 18 1.37 6.29 -2.68
N GLN A 19 0.13 6.20 -2.28
CA GLN A 19 -0.87 7.23 -2.55
C GLN A 19 -0.91 8.27 -1.45
N PRO A 20 -0.78 9.54 -1.76
CA PRO A 20 -1.36 10.57 -0.94
C PRO A 20 -2.88 10.58 -1.18
N SER A 21 -3.66 10.62 -0.09
CA SER A 21 -5.11 10.77 -0.15
C SER A 21 -5.49 11.93 -1.07
N SER A 22 -6.16 11.62 -2.18
CA SER A 22 -6.67 12.62 -3.11
C SER A 22 -7.84 13.35 -2.49
N SER A 23 -7.69 14.65 -2.27
CA SER A 23 -8.82 15.56 -2.16
C SER A 23 -9.58 15.59 -3.49
N SER A 24 -10.84 15.19 -3.48
CA SER A 24 -11.73 15.27 -4.64
C SER A 24 -11.85 16.72 -5.14
N PRO A 25 -11.80 16.97 -6.46
CA PRO A 25 -12.09 18.32 -6.96
C PRO A 25 -13.59 18.61 -6.85
N ALA A 26 -13.89 19.80 -6.37
CA ALA A 26 -15.22 20.34 -6.27
C ALA A 26 -15.92 20.36 -7.65
N ALA A 27 -17.11 19.78 -7.72
CA ALA A 27 -17.98 19.86 -8.87
C ALA A 27 -18.45 21.31 -9.10
N SER A 28 -18.15 21.87 -10.27
CA SER A 28 -18.72 23.12 -10.73
C SER A 28 -20.18 22.94 -11.11
N SER A 29 -21.02 23.75 -10.49
CA SER A 29 -22.44 23.85 -10.75
C SER A 29 -22.75 24.44 -12.13
N SER A 30 -23.74 23.90 -12.82
CA SER A 30 -24.56 24.64 -13.82
C SER A 30 -26.02 24.14 -13.84
N PRO A 31 -27.00 24.98 -14.23
CA PRO A 31 -28.24 25.06 -13.51
C PRO A 31 -29.41 24.25 -14.12
N ALA A 32 -30.45 24.21 -13.29
CA ALA A 32 -31.71 23.50 -13.44
C ALA A 32 -32.56 23.85 -14.65
N ALA A 33 -33.31 22.88 -15.15
CA ALA A 33 -34.63 23.10 -15.71
C ALA A 33 -35.60 22.02 -15.26
N SER A 34 -36.73 22.50 -14.81
CA SER A 34 -37.85 21.83 -14.18
C SER A 34 -38.72 20.98 -15.11
N SER A 35 -39.32 19.90 -14.61
CA SER A 35 -40.80 19.74 -14.52
C SER A 35 -41.18 18.28 -14.18
N SER A 36 -41.78 18.11 -13.07
CA SER A 36 -43.11 17.58 -12.72
C SER A 36 -43.58 16.23 -13.34
N ALA A 37 -43.85 15.30 -12.48
CA ALA A 37 -45.10 14.64 -12.15
C ALA A 37 -44.94 13.15 -11.82
N SER A 38 -45.29 12.79 -10.61
CA SER A 38 -45.80 11.48 -10.24
C SER A 38 -47.28 11.39 -10.58
N PRO A 39 -47.96 10.21 -10.63
CA PRO A 39 -48.31 9.47 -9.42
C PRO A 39 -48.47 7.94 -9.50
N GLU A 40 -48.46 7.31 -8.33
CA GLU A 40 -49.28 6.21 -7.77
C GLU A 40 -49.39 4.87 -8.47
N ALA A 41 -49.02 3.85 -7.86
CA ALA A 41 -49.58 2.91 -6.87
C ALA A 41 -50.35 1.72 -7.44
N SER A 42 -50.04 0.52 -7.01
CA SER A 42 -50.87 -0.51 -6.38
C SER A 42 -50.22 -1.91 -6.56
N SER A 43 -49.81 -2.55 -5.51
CA SER A 43 -50.44 -3.61 -4.70
C SER A 43 -50.81 -4.90 -5.42
N SER A 44 -50.27 -6.01 -4.97
CA SER A 44 -50.88 -7.21 -4.34
C SER A 44 -50.09 -8.48 -4.70
N SER A 45 -49.48 -9.13 -3.78
CA SER A 45 -49.89 -10.21 -2.90
C SER A 45 -50.05 -11.60 -3.55
N SER A 46 -49.40 -12.51 -2.87
CA SER A 46 -49.72 -13.89 -2.43
C SER A 46 -48.93 -14.98 -3.14
N ALA A 47 -48.11 -15.69 -2.46
CA ALA A 47 -48.23 -16.73 -1.46
C ALA A 47 -48.22 -18.15 -2.02
N SER A 48 -47.36 -18.95 -1.37
CA SER A 48 -47.43 -20.37 -1.01
C SER A 48 -47.10 -21.41 -2.11
N SER A 49 -46.24 -22.31 -1.90
CA SER A 49 -45.99 -23.40 -0.99
C SER A 49 -45.55 -24.67 -1.73
N SER A 50 -44.61 -25.32 -1.14
CA SER A 50 -44.42 -26.72 -0.80
C SER A 50 -43.96 -27.76 -1.83
N ALA A 51 -42.84 -28.36 -1.41
CA ALA A 51 -42.61 -29.75 -1.10
C ALA A 51 -42.13 -30.72 -2.20
N SER A 52 -40.92 -31.17 -1.96
CA SER A 52 -40.38 -32.55 -1.89
C SER A 52 -40.57 -33.51 -3.09
N SER A 53 -39.47 -34.07 -3.55
CA SER A 53 -39.06 -35.45 -3.23
C SER A 53 -37.95 -35.95 -4.16
N SER A 54 -37.09 -36.72 -3.54
CA SER A 54 -35.96 -37.51 -4.00
C SER A 54 -36.21 -38.42 -5.19
N ALA A 55 -35.23 -38.58 -6.08
CA ALA A 55 -34.86 -39.85 -6.64
C ALA A 55 -33.45 -39.84 -7.22
N SER A 56 -32.65 -40.77 -6.75
CA SER A 56 -31.33 -41.15 -7.24
C SER A 56 -31.43 -41.90 -8.57
N SER A 57 -30.57 -41.56 -9.53
CA SER A 57 -30.15 -42.53 -10.54
C SER A 57 -28.72 -42.24 -11.00
N SER A 58 -27.87 -43.22 -10.76
CA SER A 58 -26.53 -43.34 -11.29
C SER A 58 -26.54 -43.51 -12.79
N SER A 59 -25.79 -42.69 -13.53
CA SER A 59 -25.36 -43.04 -14.87
C SER A 59 -23.90 -42.67 -15.06
N ALA A 60 -23.13 -43.63 -15.56
CA ALA A 60 -21.72 -43.57 -15.83
C ALA A 60 -21.38 -42.43 -16.80
N ALA A 61 -20.39 -41.61 -16.42
CA ALA A 61 -19.82 -40.60 -17.28
C ALA A 61 -18.83 -41.27 -18.24
N SER A 62 -19.14 -41.23 -19.50
CA SER A 62 -18.19 -41.45 -20.59
C SER A 62 -17.30 -40.22 -20.68
N SER A 63 -15.99 -40.39 -20.45
CA SER A 63 -14.96 -39.35 -20.67
C SER A 63 -14.85 -39.07 -22.17
N SER A 64 -15.53 -38.06 -22.66
CA SER A 64 -15.21 -37.42 -23.92
C SER A 64 -14.21 -36.30 -23.60
N SER A 65 -12.97 -36.46 -24.04
CA SER A 65 -11.99 -35.37 -24.10
C SER A 65 -12.42 -34.36 -25.14
N SER A 66 -13.29 -33.45 -24.79
CA SER A 66 -13.56 -32.28 -25.61
C SER A 66 -12.47 -31.28 -25.37
N THR A 67 -11.70 -30.95 -26.42
CA THR A 67 -10.86 -29.75 -26.45
C THR A 67 -11.76 -28.57 -26.04
N PRO A 68 -11.39 -27.73 -25.08
CA PRO A 68 -12.21 -26.60 -24.68
C PRO A 68 -12.58 -25.76 -25.90
N ALA A 69 -13.82 -25.35 -26.01
CA ALA A 69 -14.26 -24.51 -27.10
C ALA A 69 -13.48 -23.17 -27.06
N LYS A 70 -13.18 -22.61 -28.24
CA LYS A 70 -12.53 -21.32 -28.40
C LYS A 70 -13.36 -20.25 -27.67
N GLY A 71 -12.99 -19.87 -26.46
CA GLY A 71 -13.78 -18.97 -25.62
C GLY A 71 -13.76 -19.32 -24.13
N ASP A 72 -13.36 -20.53 -23.75
CA ASP A 72 -13.37 -21.00 -22.36
C ASP A 72 -12.23 -20.41 -21.51
N TYR A 73 -11.32 -19.62 -22.11
CA TYR A 73 -10.16 -18.98 -21.47
C TYR A 73 -10.14 -17.47 -21.69
N LEU A 74 -11.28 -16.83 -21.61
CA LEU A 74 -11.35 -15.39 -21.82
C LEU A 74 -10.94 -14.65 -20.55
N PHE A 75 -9.74 -14.12 -20.52
CA PHE A 75 -9.31 -13.13 -19.53
C PHE A 75 -9.73 -11.71 -19.95
N TYR A 76 -10.36 -11.53 -21.12
CA TYR A 76 -10.77 -10.25 -21.68
C TYR A 76 -12.03 -10.38 -22.54
N ASN A 77 -12.57 -9.25 -22.92
CA ASN A 77 -13.66 -9.01 -23.88
C ASN A 77 -14.77 -10.05 -23.95
N LEU A 78 -15.90 -9.71 -23.34
CA LEU A 78 -17.17 -10.24 -23.78
C LEU A 78 -17.46 -9.70 -25.18
N LYS A 79 -17.53 -10.59 -26.16
CA LYS A 79 -18.11 -10.25 -27.47
C LYS A 79 -19.59 -10.01 -27.28
N GLU A 80 -20.15 -9.13 -28.10
CA GLU A 80 -21.60 -8.89 -28.14
C GLU A 80 -22.37 -10.22 -28.22
N GLY A 81 -23.26 -10.47 -27.25
CA GLY A 81 -24.06 -11.71 -27.13
C GLY A 81 -23.40 -12.82 -26.29
N GLN A 82 -22.21 -12.70 -25.77
CA GLN A 82 -21.65 -13.63 -24.77
C GLN A 82 -22.11 -13.29 -23.37
N THR A 83 -22.59 -14.29 -22.64
CA THR A 83 -22.85 -14.15 -21.20
C THR A 83 -21.52 -14.27 -20.42
N LYS A 84 -21.40 -13.53 -19.35
CA LYS A 84 -20.25 -13.60 -18.44
C LYS A 84 -20.18 -14.88 -17.60
N GLU A 85 -21.12 -15.79 -17.77
CA GLU A 85 -21.23 -17.11 -17.11
C GLU A 85 -20.07 -17.98 -17.49
N GLY A 86 -19.07 -17.90 -17.72
CA GLY A 86 -17.86 -18.67 -18.00
C GLY A 86 -16.62 -17.92 -17.56
N LEU A 87 -16.73 -16.60 -17.34
CA LEU A 87 -15.62 -15.77 -16.90
C LEU A 87 -15.48 -15.73 -15.38
N ASP A 88 -16.56 -15.96 -14.64
CA ASP A 88 -16.52 -16.23 -13.21
C ASP A 88 -15.73 -17.51 -12.88
N GLY A 89 -15.32 -18.23 -13.88
CA GLY A 89 -14.49 -19.40 -13.83
C GLY A 89 -13.05 -19.18 -14.30
N SER A 90 -12.54 -17.96 -14.34
CA SER A 90 -11.10 -17.77 -14.51
C SER A 90 -10.38 -18.63 -13.48
N PRO A 91 -9.52 -19.56 -13.91
CA PRO A 91 -9.05 -20.66 -13.05
C PRO A 91 -8.28 -20.20 -11.82
N TRP A 92 -7.71 -18.99 -11.84
CA TRP A 92 -6.98 -18.38 -10.72
C TRP A 92 -7.87 -17.58 -9.76
N LEU A 93 -9.14 -17.34 -10.09
CA LEU A 93 -10.06 -16.63 -9.21
C LEU A 93 -10.64 -17.51 -8.09
N ASN A 94 -10.41 -18.80 -8.15
CA ASN A 94 -10.91 -19.78 -7.17
C ASN A 94 -9.82 -20.80 -6.84
N VAL A 95 -8.61 -20.31 -6.50
CA VAL A 95 -7.53 -21.18 -6.05
C VAL A 95 -7.96 -21.83 -4.74
N THR A 96 -8.33 -23.08 -4.81
CA THR A 96 -8.52 -23.94 -3.63
C THR A 96 -7.20 -24.60 -3.28
N PRO A 97 -7.05 -25.17 -2.07
CA PRO A 97 -5.88 -25.97 -1.70
C PRO A 97 -5.54 -27.11 -2.70
N ALA A 98 -6.46 -27.48 -3.59
CA ALA A 98 -6.23 -28.51 -4.60
C ALA A 98 -5.58 -27.98 -5.91
N GLY A 99 -5.27 -26.68 -5.98
CA GLY A 99 -4.63 -26.07 -7.15
C GLY A 99 -5.56 -25.86 -8.34
N ILE A 100 -5.05 -25.17 -9.38
CA ILE A 100 -5.78 -24.87 -10.62
C ILE A 100 -5.92 -26.10 -11.51
N ALA A 101 -4.97 -27.01 -11.53
CA ALA A 101 -4.91 -28.16 -12.43
C ALA A 101 -6.16 -29.08 -12.40
N ALA A 102 -6.85 -29.12 -11.25
CA ALA A 102 -8.11 -29.88 -11.14
C ALA A 102 -9.25 -29.25 -11.95
N LYS A 103 -9.11 -28.04 -12.47
CA LYS A 103 -10.17 -27.24 -13.06
C LYS A 103 -9.93 -26.88 -14.54
N VAL A 104 -8.67 -26.77 -14.98
CA VAL A 104 -8.34 -26.21 -16.30
C VAL A 104 -7.19 -26.95 -16.96
N GLN A 105 -7.32 -27.23 -18.27
CA GLN A 105 -6.23 -27.73 -19.08
C GLN A 105 -5.26 -26.59 -19.42
N LYS A 106 -3.96 -26.91 -19.57
CA LYS A 106 -2.94 -25.95 -20.00
C LYS A 106 -3.30 -25.36 -21.35
N PRO A 107 -3.55 -24.03 -21.45
CA PRO A 107 -3.83 -23.38 -22.73
C PRO A 107 -2.55 -23.26 -23.57
N SER A 108 -2.68 -22.87 -24.84
CA SER A 108 -1.53 -22.45 -25.61
C SER A 108 -1.05 -21.05 -25.17
N LEU A 109 0.21 -20.72 -25.48
CA LEU A 109 0.79 -19.39 -25.19
C LEU A 109 0.04 -18.26 -25.90
N GLN A 110 -0.60 -18.56 -27.04
CA GLN A 110 -1.37 -17.61 -27.82
C GLN A 110 -2.81 -17.45 -27.29
N GLN A 111 -3.28 -18.39 -26.47
CA GLN A 111 -4.59 -18.30 -25.82
C GLN A 111 -4.50 -17.52 -24.52
N ASP A 112 -3.56 -17.87 -23.66
CA ASP A 112 -3.33 -17.26 -22.35
C ASP A 112 -1.86 -17.44 -21.97
N PHE A 113 -1.08 -16.37 -22.12
CA PHE A 113 0.35 -16.44 -21.88
C PHE A 113 0.68 -16.61 -20.40
N PHE A 114 -0.02 -15.90 -19.52
CA PHE A 114 0.19 -15.98 -18.07
C PHE A 114 -0.01 -17.43 -17.57
N LEU A 115 -1.19 -18.00 -17.84
CA LEU A 115 -1.49 -19.35 -17.39
C LEU A 115 -0.60 -20.39 -18.06
N SER A 116 -0.34 -20.27 -19.36
CA SER A 116 0.45 -21.25 -20.08
C SER A 116 1.91 -21.30 -19.63
N SER A 117 2.54 -20.14 -19.45
CA SER A 117 3.96 -20.06 -19.04
C SER A 117 4.18 -20.45 -17.57
N ASN A 118 3.19 -20.23 -16.71
CA ASN A 118 3.27 -20.53 -15.27
C ASN A 118 2.47 -21.76 -14.86
N TYR A 119 1.97 -22.56 -15.80
CA TYR A 119 1.00 -23.62 -15.55
C TYR A 119 1.47 -24.64 -14.50
N ASP A 120 2.72 -25.05 -14.56
CA ASP A 120 3.25 -26.08 -13.66
C ASP A 120 3.28 -25.59 -12.20
N TYR A 121 3.65 -24.32 -11.97
CA TYR A 121 3.56 -23.68 -10.68
C TYR A 121 2.11 -23.47 -10.23
N LEU A 122 1.31 -22.77 -11.03
CA LEU A 122 -0.07 -22.42 -10.71
C LEU A 122 -0.97 -23.65 -10.50
N SER A 123 -0.64 -24.80 -11.11
CA SER A 123 -1.38 -26.04 -10.95
C SER A 123 -1.05 -26.82 -9.69
N THR A 124 0.07 -26.49 -9.02
CA THR A 124 0.58 -27.22 -7.86
C THR A 124 0.62 -26.41 -6.57
N VAL A 125 0.63 -25.07 -6.69
CA VAL A 125 0.69 -24.17 -5.56
C VAL A 125 -0.54 -24.33 -4.66
N THR A 126 -0.31 -24.33 -3.34
CA THR A 126 -1.38 -24.38 -2.33
C THR A 126 -1.13 -23.30 -1.31
N LEU A 127 -2.15 -22.50 -1.04
CA LEU A 127 -2.09 -21.51 0.04
C LEU A 127 -2.24 -22.20 1.39
N GLN A 128 -1.40 -21.83 2.34
CA GLN A 128 -1.56 -22.27 3.71
C GLN A 128 -2.79 -21.62 4.35
N PRO A 129 -3.38 -22.22 5.39
CA PRO A 129 -4.48 -21.58 6.10
C PRO A 129 -4.12 -20.15 6.52
N GLY A 130 -4.96 -19.18 6.14
CA GLY A 130 -4.76 -17.75 6.40
C GLY A 130 -3.77 -17.04 5.48
N GLN A 131 -3.05 -17.72 4.63
CA GLN A 131 -2.21 -17.10 3.62
C GLN A 131 -3.10 -16.46 2.53
N MET A 132 -2.89 -15.16 2.29
CA MET A 132 -3.67 -14.40 1.32
C MET A 132 -3.21 -14.60 -0.12
N ALA A 133 -1.90 -14.75 -0.30
CA ALA A 133 -1.28 -14.90 -1.62
C ALA A 133 0.06 -15.65 -1.50
N ASP A 134 0.51 -16.21 -2.62
CA ASP A 134 1.84 -16.82 -2.77
C ASP A 134 2.30 -16.75 -4.23
N GLY A 135 3.60 -16.84 -4.45
CA GLY A 135 4.22 -16.86 -5.77
C GLY A 135 4.56 -15.51 -6.36
N GLY A 136 5.19 -15.53 -7.53
CA GLY A 136 5.71 -14.33 -8.15
C GLY A 136 6.65 -13.56 -7.20
N MET A 137 6.51 -12.25 -7.15
CA MET A 137 7.26 -11.41 -6.21
C MET A 137 6.85 -11.66 -4.74
N ILE A 138 5.59 -12.06 -4.51
CA ILE A 138 5.09 -12.34 -3.15
C ILE A 138 5.77 -13.57 -2.54
N GLY A 139 6.22 -14.52 -3.36
CA GLY A 139 6.97 -15.70 -2.92
C GLY A 139 8.23 -15.38 -2.11
N ALA A 140 8.84 -14.21 -2.33
CA ALA A 140 9.98 -13.72 -1.56
C ALA A 140 9.69 -13.60 -0.05
N LEU A 141 8.41 -13.48 0.35
CA LEU A 141 8.01 -13.45 1.74
C LEU A 141 8.44 -14.70 2.51
N ASN A 142 8.35 -15.87 1.90
CA ASN A 142 8.77 -17.11 2.55
C ASN A 142 10.27 -17.10 2.90
N THR A 143 11.10 -16.58 1.99
CA THR A 143 12.54 -16.39 2.22
C THR A 143 12.79 -15.35 3.31
N LEU A 144 12.06 -14.25 3.31
CA LEU A 144 12.16 -13.21 4.35
C LEU A 144 11.80 -13.78 5.72
N GLN A 145 10.69 -14.50 5.85
CA GLN A 145 10.30 -15.13 7.12
C GLN A 145 11.39 -16.05 7.65
N LYS A 146 12.03 -16.83 6.78
CA LYS A 146 13.18 -17.64 7.16
C LYS A 146 14.36 -16.77 7.62
N ARG A 147 14.71 -15.71 6.89
CA ARG A 147 15.79 -14.78 7.27
C ARG A 147 15.51 -14.10 8.62
N TYR A 148 14.25 -13.75 8.91
CA TYR A 148 13.85 -13.19 10.20
C TYR A 148 14.12 -14.16 11.35
N VAL A 149 13.82 -15.43 11.16
CA VAL A 149 14.12 -16.49 12.13
C VAL A 149 15.63 -16.70 12.26
N ASP A 150 16.37 -16.77 11.16
CA ASP A 150 17.82 -16.96 11.16
C ASP A 150 18.55 -15.82 11.92
N LEU A 151 18.13 -14.57 11.73
CA LEU A 151 18.64 -13.40 12.47
C LEU A 151 18.20 -13.46 13.94
N GLY A 152 16.94 -13.71 14.18
CA GLY A 152 16.35 -13.72 15.53
C GLY A 152 16.89 -14.83 16.42
N THR A 153 17.21 -16.00 15.86
CA THR A 153 17.80 -17.13 16.60
C THR A 153 19.33 -17.07 16.66
N GLY A 154 19.96 -16.18 15.89
CA GLY A 154 21.41 -16.04 15.82
C GLY A 154 22.09 -17.08 14.92
N ILE A 155 21.36 -17.74 14.03
CA ILE A 155 21.93 -18.55 12.94
C ILE A 155 22.68 -17.63 11.97
N ALA A 156 22.05 -16.51 11.57
CA ALA A 156 22.71 -15.42 10.89
C ALA A 156 23.17 -14.41 11.95
N ASN A 157 24.48 -14.24 12.12
CA ASN A 157 25.06 -13.56 13.28
C ASN A 157 26.23 -12.64 12.97
N LYS A 158 26.34 -12.17 11.72
CA LYS A 158 27.37 -11.20 11.34
C LYS A 158 26.97 -9.79 11.79
N GLY A 159 28.00 -8.96 12.03
CA GLY A 159 27.88 -7.56 12.36
C GLY A 159 27.72 -7.27 13.85
N ASP A 160 27.92 -6.02 14.21
CA ASP A 160 27.96 -5.55 15.61
C ASP A 160 26.60 -5.61 16.32
N TYR A 161 25.52 -5.66 15.56
CA TYR A 161 24.15 -5.66 16.09
C TYR A 161 23.50 -7.05 16.20
N ALA A 162 24.22 -8.14 15.89
CA ALA A 162 23.66 -9.48 15.89
C ALA A 162 23.10 -9.91 17.27
N ALA A 163 23.83 -9.62 18.34
CA ALA A 163 23.39 -9.94 19.71
C ALA A 163 22.13 -9.14 20.11
N LEU A 164 22.07 -7.86 19.76
CA LEU A 164 20.91 -7.02 20.03
C LEU A 164 19.69 -7.41 19.17
N THR A 165 19.91 -7.79 17.92
CA THR A 165 18.86 -8.31 17.03
C THR A 165 18.24 -9.58 17.59
N LYS A 166 19.08 -10.53 18.03
CA LYS A 166 18.62 -11.73 18.72
C LYS A 166 17.82 -11.40 19.99
N LYS A 167 18.31 -10.47 20.81
CA LYS A 167 17.63 -10.04 22.02
C LYS A 167 16.27 -9.40 21.73
N ALA A 168 16.20 -8.55 20.71
CA ALA A 168 14.94 -7.94 20.27
C ALA A 168 13.95 -9.01 19.80
N TYR A 169 14.39 -9.98 19.01
CA TYR A 169 13.54 -11.09 18.56
C TYR A 169 12.96 -11.86 19.76
N GLU A 170 13.80 -12.25 20.73
CA GLU A 170 13.34 -12.91 21.95
C GLU A 170 12.28 -12.10 22.71
N LEU A 171 12.44 -10.79 22.80
CA LEU A 171 11.49 -9.88 23.45
C LEU A 171 10.16 -9.79 22.69
N TYR A 172 10.21 -9.62 21.37
CA TYR A 172 8.99 -9.46 20.56
C TYR A 172 8.23 -10.78 20.39
N THR A 173 8.90 -11.91 20.41
CA THR A 173 8.27 -13.24 20.33
C THR A 173 7.95 -13.86 21.70
N ALA A 174 8.38 -13.24 22.82
CA ALA A 174 8.02 -13.71 24.14
C ALA A 174 6.52 -13.61 24.40
N SER A 175 5.95 -14.60 25.07
CA SER A 175 4.54 -14.59 25.48
C SER A 175 4.25 -13.66 26.67
N ASP A 176 5.24 -13.45 27.56
CA ASP A 176 5.13 -12.57 28.72
C ASP A 176 5.58 -11.15 28.40
N LYS A 177 4.62 -10.23 28.34
CA LYS A 177 4.81 -8.78 28.09
C LYS A 177 4.59 -7.93 29.35
N SER A 178 4.53 -8.53 30.52
CA SER A 178 4.17 -7.83 31.78
C SER A 178 5.07 -6.63 32.10
N LYS A 179 6.37 -6.70 31.77
CA LYS A 179 7.30 -5.59 32.00
C LYS A 179 7.03 -4.38 31.10
N ASP A 180 6.65 -4.62 29.85
CA ASP A 180 6.39 -3.57 28.88
C ASP A 180 5.05 -2.87 29.18
N LEU A 181 4.09 -3.59 29.73
CA LEU A 181 2.81 -3.07 30.17
C LEU A 181 2.94 -1.98 31.25
N VAL A 182 3.98 -2.05 32.08
CA VAL A 182 4.24 -1.06 33.16
C VAL A 182 4.45 0.34 32.57
N ALA A 183 5.21 0.48 31.51
CA ALA A 183 5.48 1.78 30.90
C ALA A 183 4.23 2.42 30.29
N VAL A 184 3.39 1.64 29.61
CA VAL A 184 2.13 2.13 29.03
C VAL A 184 1.15 2.51 30.13
N LYS A 185 1.03 1.71 31.18
CA LYS A 185 0.18 2.06 32.36
C LYS A 185 0.66 3.30 33.10
N ALA A 186 1.97 3.53 33.16
CA ALA A 186 2.52 4.77 33.73
C ALA A 186 2.10 6.00 32.91
N LEU A 187 2.13 5.91 31.57
CA LEU A 187 1.67 7.00 30.70
C LEU A 187 0.16 7.24 30.85
N ILE A 188 -0.65 6.18 30.89
CA ILE A 188 -2.10 6.29 31.16
C ILE A 188 -2.35 6.98 32.52
N THR A 189 -1.58 6.64 33.52
CA THR A 189 -1.68 7.25 34.85
C THR A 189 -1.33 8.74 34.81
N GLU A 190 -0.31 9.12 34.07
CA GLU A 190 0.09 10.52 33.86
C GLU A 190 -1.03 11.32 33.17
N ILE A 191 -1.59 10.80 32.08
CA ILE A 191 -2.73 11.45 31.37
C ILE A 191 -3.93 11.62 32.31
N ASN A 192 -4.26 10.61 33.08
CA ASN A 192 -5.34 10.69 34.07
C ASN A 192 -5.08 11.74 35.18
N GLY A 193 -3.80 11.98 35.50
CA GLY A 193 -3.37 12.95 36.51
C GLY A 193 -3.55 14.42 36.12
N PHE A 194 -3.63 14.74 34.82
CA PHE A 194 -3.85 16.12 34.38
C PHE A 194 -5.23 16.61 34.86
N SER A 195 -5.26 17.80 35.46
CA SER A 195 -6.48 18.42 36.01
C SER A 195 -6.95 19.63 35.21
N THR A 196 -6.12 20.15 34.28
CA THR A 196 -6.49 21.26 33.41
C THR A 196 -6.11 20.99 31.95
N LYS A 197 -6.80 21.67 31.04
CA LYS A 197 -6.50 21.58 29.60
C LYS A 197 -5.10 22.09 29.28
N GLU A 198 -4.62 23.10 29.99
CA GLU A 198 -3.29 23.67 29.78
C GLU A 198 -2.19 22.63 30.06
N GLN A 199 -2.37 21.77 31.07
CA GLN A 199 -1.43 20.68 31.36
C GLN A 199 -1.37 19.68 30.20
N ILE A 200 -2.53 19.25 29.68
CA ILE A 200 -2.59 18.33 28.53
C ILE A 200 -1.99 18.98 27.27
N LEU A 201 -2.38 20.23 26.98
CA LEU A 201 -1.89 20.93 25.79
C LEU A 201 -0.38 21.18 25.87
N SER A 202 0.15 21.48 27.05
CA SER A 202 1.57 21.59 27.28
C SER A 202 2.29 20.25 27.11
N PHE A 203 1.73 19.15 27.61
CA PHE A 203 2.26 17.80 27.40
C PHE A 203 2.31 17.47 25.90
N LEU A 204 1.21 17.64 25.18
CA LEU A 204 1.12 17.35 23.74
C LEU A 204 2.08 18.21 22.90
N SER A 205 2.42 19.41 23.39
CA SER A 205 3.38 20.30 22.74
C SER A 205 4.82 20.08 23.22
N SER A 206 5.08 19.07 24.04
CA SER A 206 6.43 18.67 24.43
C SER A 206 7.03 17.69 23.43
N LYS A 207 8.36 17.54 23.43
CA LYS A 207 9.04 16.52 22.64
C LYS A 207 8.44 15.13 22.89
N ARG A 208 8.12 14.80 24.14
CA ARG A 208 7.53 13.53 24.52
C ARG A 208 6.09 13.38 24.00
N GLY A 209 5.29 14.43 24.05
CA GLY A 209 3.91 14.43 23.54
C GLY A 209 3.82 14.34 22.03
N PHE A 210 4.84 14.78 21.30
CA PHE A 210 4.93 14.62 19.84
C PHE A 210 5.40 13.23 19.40
N SER A 211 6.08 12.49 20.27
CA SER A 211 6.72 11.21 19.94
C SER A 211 6.16 10.00 20.66
N PHE A 212 5.09 10.14 21.45
CA PHE A 212 4.49 8.96 22.08
C PHE A 212 3.53 8.25 21.12
N GLY A 213 3.45 6.93 21.24
CA GLY A 213 2.45 6.17 20.50
C GLY A 213 1.05 6.58 20.90
N GLY A 214 0.32 7.21 19.98
CA GLY A 214 -0.98 7.83 20.24
C GLY A 214 -0.97 9.35 20.19
N SER A 215 0.03 9.97 19.56
CA SER A 215 0.04 11.39 19.25
C SER A 215 -1.17 11.79 18.39
N LEU A 216 -1.49 13.08 18.36
CA LEU A 216 -2.64 13.58 17.59
C LEU A 216 -2.41 13.55 16.08
N PHE A 217 -1.16 13.54 15.66
CA PHE A 217 -0.74 13.52 14.25
C PHE A 217 0.68 12.96 14.13
N SER A 218 0.97 12.42 12.96
CA SER A 218 2.32 12.04 12.55
C SER A 218 2.96 13.16 11.73
N LEU A 219 4.29 13.23 11.75
CA LEU A 219 5.06 14.18 10.96
C LEU A 219 5.74 13.47 9.80
N ARG A 220 5.72 14.11 8.63
CA ARG A 220 6.44 13.65 7.45
C ARG A 220 7.26 14.81 6.87
N LYS A 221 8.55 14.57 6.63
CA LYS A 221 9.41 15.55 5.98
C LYS A 221 8.96 15.74 4.52
N ALA A 222 8.83 16.99 4.09
CA ALA A 222 8.61 17.38 2.70
C ALA A 222 9.80 18.23 2.22
N GLN A 223 9.93 18.41 0.90
CA GLN A 223 11.03 19.21 0.34
C GLN A 223 11.07 20.65 0.87
N ASN A 224 9.90 21.23 1.18
CA ASN A 224 9.77 22.62 1.63
C ASN A 224 9.25 22.72 3.07
N GLY A 225 9.64 21.81 3.95
CA GLY A 225 9.20 21.81 5.35
C GLY A 225 8.76 20.45 5.84
N VAL A 226 7.76 20.43 6.73
CA VAL A 226 7.18 19.21 7.27
C VAL A 226 5.67 19.17 7.00
N VAL A 227 5.12 18.00 6.79
CA VAL A 227 3.67 17.78 6.75
C VAL A 227 3.26 17.07 8.04
N ALA A 228 2.34 17.69 8.78
CA ALA A 228 1.59 17.03 9.83
C ALA A 228 0.36 16.38 9.20
N TYR A 229 0.24 15.08 9.32
CA TYR A 229 -0.89 14.32 8.82
C TYR A 229 -1.49 13.46 9.92
N GLU A 230 -2.73 13.09 9.70
CA GLU A 230 -3.52 12.39 10.67
C GLU A 230 -2.86 11.09 11.13
N ASP A 231 -2.91 10.82 12.45
CA ASP A 231 -2.51 9.55 13.00
C ASP A 231 -3.68 8.83 13.69
N THR A 232 -3.86 7.60 13.32
CA THR A 232 -4.33 6.42 14.05
C THR A 232 -5.78 6.20 14.36
N LEU A 233 -6.54 7.09 14.98
CA LEU A 233 -7.90 6.71 15.38
C LEU A 233 -8.83 6.54 14.19
N SER A 234 -8.78 7.46 13.25
CA SER A 234 -9.60 7.37 12.03
C SER A 234 -9.18 6.22 11.12
N TRP A 235 -7.88 5.93 11.05
CA TRP A 235 -7.38 4.79 10.27
C TRP A 235 -7.72 3.43 10.89
N THR A 236 -7.80 3.37 12.20
CA THR A 236 -8.07 2.12 12.92
C THR A 236 -9.56 1.82 13.02
N ILE A 237 -10.42 2.86 13.02
CA ILE A 237 -11.83 2.75 13.30
C ILE A 237 -12.70 3.10 12.10
N GLU A 238 -12.27 4.10 11.35
CA GLU A 238 -13.00 4.61 10.20
C GLU A 238 -12.07 4.62 8.99
N SER A 239 -12.43 3.87 7.98
CA SER A 239 -12.07 4.34 6.67
C SER A 239 -12.74 5.70 6.52
N SER A 240 -11.97 6.71 6.39
CA SER A 240 -12.22 8.13 6.09
C SER A 240 -13.58 8.61 5.51
N ILE A 241 -14.55 7.75 5.31
CA ILE A 241 -15.78 8.02 4.55
C ILE A 241 -16.99 8.21 5.46
N ILE A 242 -17.07 7.53 6.62
CA ILE A 242 -18.23 7.64 7.51
C ILE A 242 -17.74 7.91 8.94
N PRO A 243 -17.85 9.14 9.45
CA PRO A 243 -17.55 9.46 10.84
C PRO A 243 -18.32 8.54 11.82
N PHE A 244 -17.68 8.17 12.95
CA PHE A 244 -18.26 7.29 13.95
C PHE A 244 -19.71 7.65 14.28
N MET A 245 -20.00 8.94 14.44
CA MET A 245 -21.33 9.47 14.73
C MET A 245 -22.38 9.27 13.64
N ASN A 246 -21.98 8.92 12.43
CA ASN A 246 -22.88 8.67 11.30
C ASN A 246 -23.29 7.20 11.15
N HIS A 247 -22.77 6.33 12.02
CA HIS A 247 -23.18 4.93 12.10
C HIS A 247 -24.48 4.76 12.89
N SER A 248 -25.21 3.68 12.63
CA SER A 248 -26.33 3.29 13.48
C SER A 248 -25.85 2.91 14.90
N GLU A 249 -26.73 3.00 15.90
CA GLU A 249 -26.40 2.59 17.28
C GLU A 249 -25.85 1.16 17.37
N THR A 250 -26.37 0.24 16.58
CA THR A 250 -25.88 -1.15 16.54
C THR A 250 -24.46 -1.24 16.00
N GLU A 251 -24.13 -0.47 14.96
CA GLU A 251 -22.79 -0.42 14.41
C GLU A 251 -21.82 0.26 15.35
N MET A 252 -22.21 1.38 15.94
CA MET A 252 -21.41 2.07 16.97
C MET A 252 -21.13 1.14 18.16
N ALA A 253 -22.12 0.38 18.61
CA ALA A 253 -21.92 -0.60 19.68
C ALA A 253 -20.93 -1.70 19.26
N GLY A 254 -21.03 -2.22 18.05
CA GLY A 254 -20.08 -3.21 17.51
C GLY A 254 -18.64 -2.69 17.40
N ILE A 255 -18.46 -1.43 16.99
CA ILE A 255 -17.16 -0.76 16.97
C ILE A 255 -16.61 -0.64 18.41
N VAL A 256 -17.40 -0.16 19.35
CA VAL A 256 -17.02 -0.02 20.76
C VAL A 256 -16.62 -1.37 21.35
N ASP A 257 -17.43 -2.40 21.15
CA ASP A 257 -17.18 -3.77 21.65
C ASP A 257 -15.86 -4.35 21.11
N SER A 258 -15.43 -3.97 19.93
CA SER A 258 -14.16 -4.42 19.34
C SER A 258 -12.92 -3.93 20.13
N PHE A 259 -13.01 -2.83 20.87
CA PHE A 259 -11.93 -2.30 21.73
C PHE A 259 -11.90 -2.89 23.14
N VAL A 260 -12.96 -3.57 23.56
CA VAL A 260 -13.05 -4.10 24.93
C VAL A 260 -11.89 -5.04 25.27
N PRO A 261 -11.50 -6.02 24.43
CA PRO A 261 -10.37 -6.88 24.74
C PRO A 261 -9.05 -6.12 24.91
N LEU A 262 -8.80 -5.11 24.05
CA LEU A 262 -7.62 -4.24 24.15
C LEU A 262 -7.60 -3.50 25.49
N LEU A 263 -8.68 -2.82 25.83
CA LEU A 263 -8.78 -2.02 27.03
C LEU A 263 -8.75 -2.90 28.31
N ALA A 264 -9.33 -4.11 28.26
CA ALA A 264 -9.24 -5.08 29.34
C ALA A 264 -7.80 -5.50 29.62
N TYR A 265 -6.98 -5.68 28.61
CA TYR A 265 -5.54 -5.96 28.76
C TYR A 265 -4.82 -4.84 29.53
N PHE A 266 -5.18 -3.59 29.27
CA PHE A 266 -4.64 -2.45 30.02
C PHE A 266 -5.27 -2.25 31.39
N GLY A 267 -6.28 -3.04 31.77
CA GLY A 267 -6.82 -3.10 33.13
C GLY A 267 -8.20 -2.45 33.34
N TYR A 268 -8.92 -2.17 32.26
CA TYR A 268 -10.30 -1.64 32.34
C TYR A 268 -11.30 -2.78 32.43
N ALA A 269 -12.27 -2.64 33.35
CA ALA A 269 -13.45 -3.53 33.39
C ALA A 269 -14.32 -3.29 32.13
N GLU A 270 -15.11 -4.28 31.73
CA GLU A 270 -15.89 -4.26 30.51
C GLU A 270 -16.72 -2.99 30.30
N ASP A 271 -17.54 -2.63 31.31
CA ASP A 271 -18.39 -1.43 31.22
C ASP A 271 -17.55 -0.14 31.10
N ALA A 272 -16.45 -0.06 31.87
CA ALA A 272 -15.54 1.08 31.80
C ALA A 272 -14.79 1.15 30.46
N ALA A 273 -14.44 -0.01 29.87
CA ALA A 273 -13.84 -0.08 28.55
C ALA A 273 -14.80 0.40 27.46
N LYS A 274 -16.06 -0.04 27.51
CA LYS A 274 -17.12 0.40 26.58
C LYS A 274 -17.35 1.89 26.67
N GLU A 275 -17.46 2.40 27.89
CA GLU A 275 -17.67 3.83 28.16
C GLU A 275 -16.47 4.66 27.70
N LEU A 276 -15.23 4.20 27.96
CA LEU A 276 -14.02 4.85 27.50
C LEU A 276 -13.97 4.91 25.97
N ALA A 277 -14.14 3.77 25.30
CA ALA A 277 -14.08 3.69 23.84
C ALA A 277 -15.16 4.56 23.19
N ARG A 278 -16.41 4.46 23.62
CA ARG A 278 -17.51 5.28 23.07
C ARG A 278 -17.25 6.77 23.26
N THR A 279 -16.82 7.19 24.44
CA THR A 279 -16.52 8.60 24.71
C THR A 279 -15.37 9.11 23.85
N ALA A 280 -14.29 8.32 23.74
CA ALA A 280 -13.12 8.68 22.94
C ALA A 280 -13.48 8.86 21.46
N LEU A 281 -14.18 7.88 20.88
CA LEU A 281 -14.59 7.90 19.48
C LEU A 281 -15.54 9.05 19.15
N THR A 282 -16.49 9.32 20.04
CA THR A 282 -17.42 10.44 19.90
C THR A 282 -16.67 11.78 19.95
N PHE A 283 -15.76 11.93 20.91
CA PHE A 283 -14.95 13.13 21.04
C PHE A 283 -14.08 13.38 19.80
N ASP A 284 -13.39 12.36 19.32
CA ASP A 284 -12.54 12.45 18.13
C ASP A 284 -13.36 12.88 16.91
N ALA A 285 -14.51 12.25 16.67
CA ALA A 285 -15.40 12.59 15.58
C ALA A 285 -15.92 14.04 15.67
N GLU A 286 -16.30 14.49 16.87
CA GLU A 286 -16.75 15.87 17.07
C GLU A 286 -15.64 16.90 16.79
N MET A 287 -14.40 16.62 17.22
CA MET A 287 -13.25 17.51 16.99
C MET A 287 -12.91 17.69 15.51
N ARG A 288 -13.23 16.70 14.68
CA ARG A 288 -12.95 16.71 13.24
C ARG A 288 -14.11 17.19 12.37
N ASN A 289 -15.30 17.37 12.93
CA ASN A 289 -16.52 17.55 12.15
C ASN A 289 -16.74 18.97 11.61
N ASP A 290 -15.84 19.93 11.89
CA ASP A 290 -15.96 21.29 11.35
C ASP A 290 -15.46 21.38 9.91
N ASN A 291 -16.35 21.12 8.96
CA ASN A 291 -16.06 21.17 7.52
C ASN A 291 -15.75 22.60 7.01
N SER A 292 -15.98 23.64 7.81
CA SER A 292 -15.61 25.01 7.48
C SER A 292 -14.10 25.26 7.64
N GLN A 293 -13.40 24.41 8.40
CA GLN A 293 -11.98 24.53 8.66
C GLN A 293 -11.16 23.81 7.60
N SER A 294 -10.24 24.54 6.98
CA SER A 294 -9.27 23.99 6.02
C SER A 294 -7.92 24.64 6.22
N PRO A 295 -6.81 23.91 6.06
CA PRO A 295 -5.48 24.49 6.18
C PRO A 295 -5.18 25.43 5.02
N SER A 296 -4.23 26.36 5.24
CA SER A 296 -3.65 27.16 4.16
C SER A 296 -2.91 26.26 3.17
N GLY A 297 -3.16 26.46 1.87
CA GLY A 297 -2.45 25.73 0.82
C GLY A 297 -0.93 26.03 0.75
N ASN A 298 -0.48 27.12 1.41
CA ASN A 298 0.95 27.47 1.50
C ASN A 298 1.60 27.02 2.81
N GLY A 299 0.87 26.31 3.67
CA GLY A 299 1.33 25.95 5.01
C GLY A 299 1.42 27.16 5.95
N TYR A 300 2.02 26.94 7.11
CA TYR A 300 2.22 27.91 8.17
C TYR A 300 3.70 27.98 8.55
N LYS A 301 4.26 29.15 8.78
CA LYS A 301 5.54 29.26 9.44
C LYS A 301 5.40 28.82 10.90
N VAL A 302 6.45 28.23 11.47
CA VAL A 302 6.43 27.85 12.90
C VAL A 302 6.10 29.06 13.78
N SER A 303 6.58 30.26 13.42
CA SER A 303 6.24 31.52 14.09
C SER A 303 4.76 31.91 13.99
N GLU A 304 4.05 31.44 12.99
CA GLU A 304 2.62 31.76 12.76
C GLU A 304 1.69 30.81 13.53
N LEU A 305 2.19 29.63 13.95
CA LEU A 305 1.38 28.63 14.65
C LEU A 305 0.79 29.13 15.96
N ALA A 306 1.47 30.07 16.67
CA ALA A 306 0.93 30.67 17.87
C ALA A 306 -0.27 31.57 17.62
N THR A 307 -0.39 32.16 16.43
CA THR A 307 -1.57 32.92 16.00
C THR A 307 -2.68 32.01 15.53
N GLU A 308 -2.32 30.95 14.82
CA GLU A 308 -3.28 29.99 14.26
C GLU A 308 -3.91 29.10 15.35
N PHE A 309 -3.09 28.72 16.38
CA PHE A 309 -3.51 27.86 17.49
C PHE A 309 -3.13 28.50 18.84
N PRO A 310 -3.83 29.60 19.24
CA PRO A 310 -3.43 30.40 20.39
C PRO A 310 -3.48 29.69 21.73
N SER A 311 -4.32 28.67 21.88
CA SER A 311 -4.43 27.86 23.12
C SER A 311 -3.61 26.59 23.05
N PHE A 312 -3.23 26.11 21.86
CA PHE A 312 -2.45 24.91 21.66
C PHE A 312 -1.02 25.28 21.21
N PRO A 313 -0.02 25.21 22.13
CA PRO A 313 1.32 25.75 21.88
C PRO A 313 2.16 24.87 20.90
N LEU A 314 1.63 24.57 19.72
CA LEU A 314 2.25 23.73 18.69
C LEU A 314 3.65 24.23 18.30
N ALA A 315 3.84 25.55 18.21
CA ALA A 315 5.15 26.15 17.91
C ALA A 315 6.24 25.66 18.87
N THR A 316 5.90 25.48 20.16
CA THR A 316 6.83 24.98 21.17
C THR A 316 7.25 23.54 20.87
N GLY A 317 6.31 22.69 20.46
CA GLY A 317 6.57 21.31 20.08
C GLY A 317 7.50 21.22 18.86
N PHE A 318 7.20 21.95 17.81
CA PHE A 318 8.06 21.97 16.62
C PHE A 318 9.47 22.47 16.94
N LYS A 319 9.59 23.53 17.75
CA LYS A 319 10.91 24.04 18.20
C LYS A 319 11.68 23.03 19.05
N ALA A 320 11.00 22.22 19.86
CA ALA A 320 11.62 21.14 20.63
C ALA A 320 12.25 20.05 19.74
N PHE A 321 11.79 19.92 18.49
CA PHE A 321 12.37 19.08 17.43
C PHE A 321 13.41 19.80 16.57
N GLY A 322 13.77 21.03 16.86
CA GLY A 322 14.79 21.79 16.14
C GLY A 322 14.28 22.66 14.99
N TYR A 323 12.95 22.70 14.75
CA TYR A 323 12.38 23.61 13.75
C TYR A 323 12.58 25.06 14.13
N GLN A 324 12.88 25.89 13.13
CA GLN A 324 13.07 27.32 13.27
C GLN A 324 11.78 28.08 12.95
N ASP A 325 11.69 29.32 13.41
CA ASP A 325 10.54 30.19 13.17
C ASP A 325 10.20 30.38 11.67
N THR A 326 11.18 30.22 10.80
CA THR A 326 11.05 30.35 9.35
C THR A 326 10.61 29.06 8.64
N ASP A 327 10.64 27.93 9.33
CA ASP A 327 10.29 26.64 8.74
C ASP A 327 8.79 26.54 8.51
N THR A 328 8.40 25.80 7.47
CA THR A 328 7.00 25.65 7.08
C THR A 328 6.43 24.33 7.59
N VAL A 329 5.27 24.40 8.20
CA VAL A 329 4.46 23.26 8.60
C VAL A 329 3.20 23.24 7.73
N ASN A 330 2.99 22.14 7.02
CA ASN A 330 1.77 21.87 6.28
C ASN A 330 0.92 20.89 7.08
N PHE A 331 -0.39 21.05 7.03
CA PHE A 331 -1.33 20.12 7.65
C PHE A 331 -2.19 19.49 6.56
N ASP A 332 -2.49 18.19 6.68
CA ASP A 332 -3.66 17.69 5.99
C ASP A 332 -4.95 18.22 6.64
N THR A 333 -6.05 18.06 5.93
CA THR A 333 -7.34 18.62 6.37
C THR A 333 -7.78 18.06 7.74
N TYR A 334 -7.56 16.79 7.98
CA TYR A 334 -8.02 16.14 9.22
C TYR A 334 -7.15 16.50 10.41
N SER A 335 -5.82 16.46 10.29
CA SER A 335 -4.90 16.94 11.33
C SER A 335 -5.14 18.40 11.67
N TYR A 336 -5.41 19.23 10.68
CA TYR A 336 -5.73 20.64 10.88
C TYR A 336 -7.01 20.81 11.70
N ARG A 337 -8.09 20.14 11.31
CA ARG A 337 -9.39 20.18 12.03
C ARG A 337 -9.25 19.69 13.47
N LEU A 338 -8.55 18.57 13.67
CA LEU A 338 -8.28 18.06 15.02
C LEU A 338 -7.50 19.07 15.86
N CYS A 339 -6.45 19.67 15.32
CA CYS A 339 -5.69 20.71 16.03
C CYS A 339 -6.55 21.94 16.35
N LYS A 340 -7.47 22.34 15.44
CA LYS A 340 -8.42 23.46 15.69
C LYS A 340 -9.40 23.09 16.79
N GLY A 341 -9.97 21.88 16.77
CA GLY A 341 -10.84 21.37 17.83
C GLY A 341 -10.16 21.34 19.18
N VAL A 342 -8.95 20.78 19.25
CA VAL A 342 -8.14 20.73 20.46
C VAL A 342 -7.74 22.14 20.94
N ASN A 343 -7.43 23.07 20.04
CA ASN A 343 -7.18 24.47 20.39
C ASN A 343 -8.40 25.16 21.02
N ALA A 344 -9.60 24.79 20.61
CA ALA A 344 -10.87 25.31 21.13
C ALA A 344 -11.38 24.54 22.37
N LEU A 345 -10.63 23.53 22.86
CA LEU A 345 -11.00 22.67 23.97
C LEU A 345 -11.46 23.46 25.19
N THR A 346 -12.56 23.06 25.78
CA THR A 346 -13.09 23.60 27.06
C THR A 346 -12.72 22.69 28.21
N ASN A 347 -12.81 23.20 29.44
CA ASN A 347 -12.56 22.40 30.65
C ASN A 347 -13.62 21.27 30.82
N ASP A 348 -14.82 21.48 30.33
CA ASP A 348 -15.90 20.46 30.43
C ASP A 348 -15.61 19.26 29.51
N GLN A 349 -14.86 19.46 28.45
CA GLN A 349 -14.44 18.41 27.51
C GLN A 349 -13.16 17.66 27.96
N LEU A 350 -12.49 18.11 29.01
CA LEU A 350 -11.22 17.54 29.47
C LEU A 350 -11.31 16.04 29.78
N ALA A 351 -12.41 15.57 30.38
CA ALA A 351 -12.59 14.15 30.68
C ALA A 351 -12.70 13.30 29.40
N ALA A 352 -13.42 13.78 28.41
CA ALA A 352 -13.55 13.10 27.12
C ALA A 352 -12.21 13.08 26.35
N PHE A 353 -11.50 14.19 26.35
CA PHE A 353 -10.19 14.27 25.71
C PHE A 353 -9.15 13.34 26.35
N LYS A 354 -9.15 13.20 27.69
CA LYS A 354 -8.31 12.20 28.35
C LYS A 354 -8.61 10.78 27.88
N LYS A 355 -9.87 10.42 27.70
CA LYS A 355 -10.27 9.11 27.21
C LYS A 355 -9.83 8.90 25.76
N ASP A 356 -9.91 9.92 24.92
CA ASP A 356 -9.37 9.89 23.56
C ASP A 356 -7.87 9.61 23.58
N LEU A 357 -7.08 10.34 24.34
CA LEU A 357 -5.64 10.11 24.47
C LEU A 357 -5.33 8.72 25.04
N ILE A 358 -6.09 8.22 26.00
CA ILE A 358 -5.89 6.88 26.56
C ILE A 358 -6.19 5.81 25.52
N LEU A 359 -7.26 5.94 24.74
CA LEU A 359 -7.57 5.00 23.67
C LEU A 359 -6.43 4.98 22.63
N ARG A 360 -5.92 6.14 22.23
CA ARG A 360 -4.74 6.26 21.33
C ARG A 360 -3.51 5.59 21.92
N ILE A 361 -3.23 5.77 23.21
CA ILE A 361 -2.10 5.12 23.91
C ILE A 361 -2.28 3.60 23.88
N CYS A 362 -3.47 3.09 24.14
CA CYS A 362 -3.75 1.65 24.13
C CYS A 362 -3.60 1.07 22.71
N ILE A 363 -4.04 1.79 21.67
CA ILE A 363 -3.87 1.41 20.27
C ILE A 363 -2.37 1.46 19.90
N GLY A 364 -1.66 2.53 20.24
CA GLY A 364 -0.21 2.62 20.02
C GLY A 364 0.59 1.55 20.77
N GLY A 365 0.05 1.05 21.89
CA GLY A 365 0.60 -0.05 22.67
C GLY A 365 0.41 -1.45 22.05
N GLN A 366 -0.13 -1.60 20.85
CA GLN A 366 -0.35 -2.92 20.23
C GLN A 366 0.94 -3.75 20.10
N SER A 367 2.09 -3.09 19.99
CA SER A 367 3.40 -3.76 19.90
C SER A 367 3.75 -4.61 21.13
N ILE A 368 3.14 -4.33 22.28
CA ILE A 368 3.37 -5.07 23.54
C ILE A 368 2.24 -6.04 23.89
N LEU A 369 1.25 -6.23 23.03
CA LEU A 369 0.17 -7.18 23.27
C LEU A 369 0.67 -8.62 23.20
N PRO A 370 0.11 -9.56 24.00
CA PRO A 370 0.24 -10.98 23.74
C PRO A 370 -0.24 -11.30 22.31
N GLU A 371 0.34 -12.30 21.74
CA GLU A 371 0.15 -12.60 20.32
C GLU A 371 -1.28 -13.01 19.99
N ASP A 372 -1.93 -13.79 20.83
CA ASP A 372 -3.33 -14.20 20.72
C ASP A 372 -4.29 -13.00 20.77
N LEU A 373 -4.04 -12.05 21.67
CA LEU A 373 -4.84 -10.82 21.76
C LEU A 373 -4.60 -9.91 20.55
N TYR A 374 -3.34 -9.77 20.13
CA TYR A 374 -3.01 -9.02 18.92
C TYR A 374 -3.73 -9.60 17.70
N MET A 375 -3.72 -10.93 17.55
CA MET A 375 -4.43 -11.64 16.49
C MET A 375 -5.93 -11.44 16.53
N GLN A 376 -6.52 -11.47 17.72
CA GLN A 376 -7.94 -11.21 17.89
C GLN A 376 -8.31 -9.80 17.43
N LEU A 377 -7.53 -8.80 17.81
CA LEU A 377 -7.74 -7.41 17.38
C LEU A 377 -7.49 -7.24 15.89
N ALA A 378 -6.39 -7.75 15.38
CA ALA A 378 -6.08 -7.70 13.96
C ALA A 378 -7.19 -8.37 13.12
N SER A 379 -7.74 -9.49 13.56
CA SER A 379 -8.86 -10.16 12.87
C SER A 379 -10.17 -9.38 12.89
N VAL A 380 -10.36 -8.47 13.85
CA VAL A 380 -11.51 -7.57 13.90
C VAL A 380 -11.34 -6.41 12.94
N PHE A 381 -10.16 -5.81 12.93
CA PHE A 381 -9.84 -4.63 12.13
C PHE A 381 -9.36 -5.00 10.73
N ASP A 382 -8.62 -6.11 10.58
CA ASP A 382 -8.13 -6.61 9.31
C ASP A 382 -8.51 -8.09 9.11
N GLN A 383 -9.54 -8.32 8.30
CA GLN A 383 -10.01 -9.67 7.96
C GLN A 383 -8.95 -10.49 7.20
N ASN A 384 -7.96 -9.84 6.63
CA ASN A 384 -6.91 -10.51 5.85
C ASN A 384 -5.87 -11.22 6.75
N THR A 385 -5.82 -10.87 8.04
CA THR A 385 -4.95 -11.54 9.01
C THR A 385 -5.55 -12.80 9.61
N ARG A 386 -6.80 -13.12 9.29
CA ARG A 386 -7.47 -14.32 9.80
C ARG A 386 -6.76 -15.57 9.33
N GLY A 387 -6.27 -16.34 10.30
CA GLY A 387 -5.65 -17.64 10.06
C GLY A 387 -4.13 -17.59 9.82
N PHE A 388 -3.47 -16.42 9.87
CA PHE A 388 -2.03 -16.39 9.95
C PHE A 388 -1.54 -17.04 11.25
N PRO A 389 -0.44 -17.82 11.20
CA PRO A 389 0.17 -18.36 12.43
C PRO A 389 0.60 -17.23 13.36
N PRO A 390 0.30 -17.29 14.66
CA PRO A 390 0.64 -16.24 15.62
C PRO A 390 2.11 -15.80 15.57
N GLU A 391 3.04 -16.74 15.45
CA GLU A 391 4.49 -16.47 15.40
C GLU A 391 4.91 -15.56 14.24
N MET A 392 4.12 -15.51 13.17
CA MET A 392 4.39 -14.61 12.04
C MET A 392 4.26 -13.15 12.45
N PHE A 393 3.31 -12.82 13.31
CA PHE A 393 3.11 -11.45 13.78
C PHE A 393 4.15 -11.01 14.79
N GLY A 394 4.64 -11.91 15.64
CA GLY A 394 5.78 -11.64 16.51
C GLY A 394 7.01 -11.25 15.69
N ARG A 395 7.23 -11.92 14.56
CA ARG A 395 8.31 -11.60 13.61
C ARG A 395 8.11 -10.24 12.94
N GLU A 396 6.91 -9.94 12.46
CA GLU A 396 6.61 -8.65 11.84
C GLU A 396 6.78 -7.48 12.84
N ARG A 397 6.31 -7.65 14.07
CA ARG A 397 6.55 -6.67 15.15
C ARG A 397 8.03 -6.50 15.47
N PHE A 398 8.80 -7.59 15.52
CA PHE A 398 10.24 -7.53 15.68
C PHE A 398 10.91 -6.72 14.58
N VAL A 399 10.60 -6.99 13.31
CA VAL A 399 11.15 -6.26 12.16
C VAL A 399 10.78 -4.78 12.22
N SER A 400 9.52 -4.46 12.48
CA SER A 400 9.02 -3.09 12.48
C SER A 400 9.54 -2.26 13.65
N ASN A 401 9.51 -2.81 14.85
CA ASN A 401 9.79 -2.05 16.08
C ASN A 401 11.28 -2.09 16.50
N ALA A 402 12.01 -3.13 16.14
CA ALA A 402 13.46 -3.19 16.32
C ALA A 402 14.24 -2.84 15.04
N ARG A 403 13.59 -2.19 14.10
CA ARG A 403 14.09 -1.89 12.76
C ARG A 403 15.52 -1.37 12.72
N LEU A 404 15.88 -0.47 13.62
CA LEU A 404 17.21 0.15 13.62
C LEU A 404 18.35 -0.89 13.74
N VAL A 405 18.21 -1.85 14.63
CA VAL A 405 19.21 -2.92 14.82
C VAL A 405 18.99 -4.05 13.81
N PHE A 406 17.74 -4.33 13.48
CA PHE A 406 17.36 -5.36 12.53
C PHE A 406 17.92 -5.10 11.14
N ASP A 407 17.67 -3.92 10.56
CA ASP A 407 18.11 -3.54 9.22
C ASP A 407 19.65 -3.63 9.09
N ARG A 408 20.38 -3.19 10.13
CA ARG A 408 21.86 -3.34 10.17
C ARG A 408 22.30 -4.78 10.09
N CYS A 409 21.73 -5.61 10.96
CA CYS A 409 22.08 -7.03 11.01
C CYS A 409 21.67 -7.73 9.71
N TYR A 410 20.54 -7.36 9.12
CA TYR A 410 20.08 -7.90 7.84
C TYR A 410 21.07 -7.58 6.72
N ILE A 411 21.50 -6.32 6.60
CA ILE A 411 22.46 -5.86 5.59
C ILE A 411 23.78 -6.63 5.74
N ASP A 412 24.32 -6.74 6.97
CA ASP A 412 25.58 -7.41 7.23
C ASP A 412 25.57 -8.92 6.85
N ASN A 413 24.39 -9.54 6.84
CA ASN A 413 24.25 -10.97 6.57
C ASN A 413 23.83 -11.30 5.13
N TYR A 414 23.00 -10.47 4.49
CA TYR A 414 22.33 -10.85 3.24
C TYR A 414 22.59 -9.90 2.07
N GLU A 415 23.10 -8.69 2.32
CA GLU A 415 23.31 -7.73 1.25
C GLU A 415 24.74 -7.72 0.68
N THR A 416 24.83 -7.34 -0.59
CA THR A 416 26.11 -7.13 -1.26
C THR A 416 26.14 -5.83 -2.04
N LYS A 417 27.29 -5.14 -2.01
CA LYS A 417 27.49 -3.94 -2.81
C LYS A 417 27.34 -4.22 -4.32
N ALA A 418 27.79 -5.37 -4.79
CA ALA A 418 27.71 -5.74 -6.19
C ALA A 418 26.26 -5.81 -6.70
N ARG A 419 25.34 -6.35 -5.90
CA ARG A 419 23.91 -6.39 -6.20
C ARG A 419 23.30 -4.99 -6.26
N LYS A 420 23.59 -4.16 -5.26
CA LYS A 420 23.16 -2.76 -5.24
C LYS A 420 23.66 -1.99 -6.47
N ASP A 421 24.94 -2.09 -6.78
CA ASP A 421 25.56 -1.41 -7.94
C ASP A 421 24.91 -1.86 -9.26
N LEU A 422 24.59 -3.16 -9.41
CA LEU A 422 23.92 -3.70 -10.59
C LEU A 422 22.54 -3.07 -10.80
N LEU A 423 21.76 -2.94 -9.72
CA LEU A 423 20.41 -2.34 -9.79
C LEU A 423 20.47 -0.84 -10.04
N LEU A 424 21.37 -0.11 -9.37
CA LEU A 424 21.55 1.32 -9.60
C LEU A 424 21.99 1.62 -11.04
N ASP A 425 22.90 0.82 -11.61
CA ASP A 425 23.30 0.92 -13.02
C ASP A 425 22.12 0.68 -13.97
N LEU A 426 21.27 -0.33 -13.68
CA LEU A 426 20.07 -0.59 -14.48
C LEU A 426 19.06 0.56 -14.38
N MET A 427 18.86 1.14 -13.19
CA MET A 427 17.99 2.31 -13.00
C MET A 427 18.46 3.51 -13.83
N GLN A 428 19.77 3.78 -13.86
CA GLN A 428 20.33 4.87 -14.68
C GLN A 428 20.11 4.59 -16.19
N LYS A 429 20.32 3.35 -16.62
CA LYS A 429 20.07 2.96 -18.02
C LYS A 429 18.60 3.08 -18.39
N ALA A 430 17.70 2.62 -17.54
CA ALA A 430 16.25 2.73 -17.73
C ALA A 430 15.81 4.21 -17.81
N LYS A 431 16.31 5.06 -16.92
CA LYS A 431 16.06 6.51 -16.96
C LYS A 431 16.50 7.14 -18.29
N ALA A 432 17.69 6.79 -18.75
CA ALA A 432 18.21 7.29 -20.03
C ALA A 432 17.31 6.87 -21.20
N GLU A 433 16.88 5.60 -21.24
CA GLU A 433 15.94 5.11 -22.27
C GLU A 433 14.58 5.78 -22.22
N TYR A 434 14.06 6.04 -21.00
CA TYR A 434 12.80 6.78 -20.86
C TYR A 434 12.89 8.19 -21.46
N LYS A 435 14.02 8.87 -21.28
CA LYS A 435 14.25 10.19 -21.89
C LYS A 435 14.28 10.11 -23.43
N GLU A 436 14.80 9.02 -23.99
CA GLU A 436 14.76 8.78 -25.44
C GLU A 436 13.33 8.48 -25.90
N ILE A 437 12.58 7.62 -25.19
CA ILE A 437 11.17 7.31 -25.49
C ILE A 437 10.33 8.60 -25.51
N VAL A 438 10.46 9.47 -24.51
CA VAL A 438 9.77 10.76 -24.46
C VAL A 438 10.19 11.65 -25.63
N SER A 439 11.46 11.67 -25.99
CA SER A 439 11.96 12.47 -27.13
C SER A 439 11.38 12.00 -28.46
N GLU A 440 11.19 10.70 -28.63
CA GLU A 440 10.62 10.08 -29.84
C GLU A 440 9.08 10.18 -29.92
N ALA A 441 8.38 10.44 -28.79
CA ALA A 441 6.94 10.54 -28.77
C ALA A 441 6.42 11.63 -29.73
N THR A 442 5.78 11.23 -30.84
CA THR A 442 5.38 12.13 -31.93
C THR A 442 4.21 13.06 -31.58
N TRP A 443 3.47 12.71 -30.55
CA TRP A 443 2.28 13.45 -30.10
C TRP A 443 2.59 14.54 -29.07
N LEU A 444 3.81 14.58 -28.50
CA LEU A 444 4.27 15.59 -27.55
C LEU A 444 4.97 16.75 -28.26
N GLY A 445 4.63 17.98 -27.86
CA GLY A 445 5.34 19.19 -28.25
C GLY A 445 6.72 19.32 -27.56
N ALA A 446 7.58 20.14 -28.14
CA ALA A 446 8.95 20.31 -27.66
C ALA A 446 9.03 20.77 -26.20
N GLN A 447 8.15 21.69 -25.79
CA GLN A 447 8.13 22.25 -24.43
C GLN A 447 7.83 21.15 -23.39
N THR A 448 6.78 20.37 -23.60
CA THR A 448 6.40 19.28 -22.67
C THR A 448 7.47 18.19 -22.63
N LYS A 449 8.09 17.84 -23.79
CA LYS A 449 9.21 16.92 -23.84
C LYS A 449 10.38 17.34 -22.95
N GLU A 450 10.77 18.64 -23.04
CA GLU A 450 11.88 19.13 -22.20
C GLU A 450 11.53 19.07 -20.72
N LYS A 451 10.29 19.43 -20.32
CA LYS A 451 9.84 19.34 -18.93
C LYS A 451 9.80 17.90 -18.43
N ALA A 452 9.30 16.97 -19.22
CA ALA A 452 9.30 15.54 -18.87
C ALA A 452 10.73 15.00 -18.72
N LYS A 453 11.64 15.37 -19.61
CA LYS A 453 13.08 14.99 -19.51
C LYS A 453 13.76 15.61 -18.30
N GLU A 454 13.47 16.88 -17.96
CA GLU A 454 13.97 17.52 -16.74
C GLU A 454 13.50 16.76 -15.50
N LYS A 455 12.24 16.32 -15.48
CA LYS A 455 11.69 15.56 -14.35
C LYS A 455 12.32 14.18 -14.23
N LEU A 456 12.43 13.44 -15.34
CA LEU A 456 13.11 12.14 -15.38
C LEU A 456 14.58 12.26 -14.93
N GLU A 457 15.30 13.32 -15.37
CA GLU A 457 16.69 13.53 -14.95
C GLU A 457 16.83 13.75 -13.46
N ALA A 458 15.88 14.48 -12.86
CA ALA A 458 15.89 14.80 -11.45
C ALA A 458 15.51 13.63 -10.52
N ILE A 459 15.08 12.47 -11.06
CA ILE A 459 14.77 11.30 -10.23
C ILE A 459 16.02 10.82 -9.52
N THR A 460 15.93 10.66 -8.21
CA THR A 460 16.96 10.05 -7.38
C THR A 460 16.66 8.59 -7.10
N PHE A 461 17.68 7.75 -7.05
CA PHE A 461 17.56 6.30 -6.92
C PHE A 461 18.22 5.77 -5.67
N ASP A 462 17.56 4.77 -5.05
CA ASP A 462 18.12 3.92 -4.01
C ASP A 462 17.76 2.44 -4.29
N ALA A 463 18.64 1.52 -3.91
CA ALA A 463 18.44 0.09 -4.10
C ALA A 463 18.96 -0.72 -2.91
N CYS A 464 18.27 -1.80 -2.58
CA CYS A 464 18.59 -2.79 -1.55
C CYS A 464 18.69 -2.22 -0.13
N TYR A 465 19.57 -1.26 0.10
CA TYR A 465 19.80 -0.60 1.39
C TYR A 465 20.32 0.83 1.18
N PRO A 466 20.07 1.78 2.12
CA PRO A 466 20.54 3.15 2.00
C PRO A 466 22.07 3.24 2.09
N ASP A 467 22.68 4.23 1.42
CA ASP A 467 24.12 4.47 1.49
C ASP A 467 24.55 4.98 2.85
N TYR A 468 23.66 5.68 3.53
CA TYR A 468 23.88 6.19 4.87
C TYR A 468 22.98 5.46 5.87
N LEU A 469 23.61 4.85 6.84
CA LEU A 469 22.93 4.19 7.96
C LEU A 469 23.17 5.03 9.21
N LEU A 470 22.12 5.60 9.75
CA LEU A 470 22.17 6.48 10.91
C LEU A 470 22.84 5.81 12.11
N GLN A 471 23.47 6.64 12.96
CA GLN A 471 23.98 6.15 14.23
C GLN A 471 22.82 5.63 15.10
N ILE A 472 22.91 4.38 15.46
CA ILE A 472 21.95 3.76 16.35
C ILE A 472 22.26 4.18 17.77
N PRO A 473 21.26 4.61 18.58
CA PRO A 473 21.47 4.85 20.01
C PRO A 473 22.13 3.65 20.69
N ALA A 474 22.88 3.89 21.74
CA ALA A 474 23.51 2.83 22.51
C ALA A 474 22.41 1.97 23.19
N PHE A 475 22.07 0.84 22.57
CA PHE A 475 21.24 -0.20 23.20
C PHE A 475 22.09 -1.11 24.07
N SER A 476 21.50 -1.61 25.16
CA SER A 476 22.07 -2.69 25.97
C SER A 476 21.30 -3.98 25.75
N LEU A 477 21.89 -5.10 26.09
CA LEU A 477 21.19 -6.41 26.07
C LEU A 477 20.06 -6.50 27.10
N ASP A 478 20.00 -5.55 28.04
CA ASP A 478 18.89 -5.44 29.01
C ASP A 478 17.74 -4.57 28.48
N SER A 479 17.83 -4.09 27.25
CA SER A 479 16.78 -3.28 26.63
C SER A 479 15.44 -4.03 26.60
N SER A 480 14.37 -3.34 26.93
CA SER A 480 12.99 -3.83 26.84
C SER A 480 12.37 -3.54 25.46
N VAL A 481 11.21 -4.10 25.17
CA VAL A 481 10.41 -3.74 23.98
C VAL A 481 10.17 -2.22 23.95
N ASP A 482 9.81 -1.62 25.08
CA ASP A 482 9.62 -0.16 25.20
C ASP A 482 10.88 0.63 24.85
N THR A 483 12.06 0.14 25.21
CA THR A 483 13.33 0.78 24.84
C THR A 483 13.55 0.81 23.33
N PHE A 484 13.32 -0.32 22.64
CA PHE A 484 13.42 -0.40 21.18
C PHE A 484 12.37 0.48 20.50
N TYR A 485 11.14 0.43 20.99
CA TYR A 485 10.05 1.25 20.47
C TYR A 485 10.34 2.74 20.61
N LYS A 486 10.72 3.20 21.81
CA LYS A 486 11.07 4.62 22.04
C LYS A 486 12.23 5.09 21.16
N ALA A 487 13.26 4.26 21.02
CA ALA A 487 14.38 4.60 20.16
C ALA A 487 13.95 4.73 18.69
N THR A 488 13.03 3.89 18.22
CA THR A 488 12.46 3.99 16.86
C THR A 488 11.64 5.26 16.71
N GLU A 489 10.82 5.62 17.69
CA GLU A 489 10.02 6.84 17.69
C GLU A 489 10.90 8.11 17.81
N GLU A 490 11.91 8.09 18.67
CA GLU A 490 12.88 9.17 18.77
C GLU A 490 13.65 9.36 17.46
N TYR A 491 13.98 8.25 16.79
CA TYR A 491 14.60 8.27 15.50
C TYR A 491 13.70 8.88 14.43
N ARG A 492 12.42 8.47 14.38
CA ARG A 492 11.42 9.07 13.50
C ARG A 492 11.30 10.58 13.76
N ALA A 493 11.15 10.97 15.03
CA ALA A 493 11.06 12.36 15.43
C ALA A 493 12.30 13.16 15.02
N TRP A 494 13.50 12.61 15.22
CA TRP A 494 14.74 13.23 14.77
C TRP A 494 14.78 13.37 13.24
N SER A 495 14.38 12.36 12.52
CA SER A 495 14.35 12.37 11.06
C SER A 495 13.46 13.49 10.49
N PHE A 496 12.41 13.85 11.22
CA PHE A 496 11.53 14.96 10.88
C PHE A 496 12.05 16.31 11.35
N SER A 497 12.91 16.35 12.38
CA SER A 497 13.47 17.59 12.93
C SER A 497 14.59 18.20 12.07
N SER A 498 15.17 17.43 11.15
CA SER A 498 16.23 17.94 10.26
C SER A 498 15.63 18.92 9.26
N THR A 499 15.91 20.21 9.43
CA THR A 499 15.42 21.31 8.60
C THR A 499 16.17 21.48 7.28
N GLN A 500 17.27 20.77 7.09
CA GLN A 500 18.03 20.81 5.86
C GLN A 500 17.28 20.07 4.75
N PRO A 501 17.33 20.55 3.49
CA PRO A 501 16.90 19.72 2.37
C PRO A 501 17.66 18.40 2.46
N ALA A 502 16.93 17.30 2.38
CA ALA A 502 17.54 15.98 2.45
C ALA A 502 18.68 15.90 1.44
N THR A 503 19.90 15.83 1.93
CA THR A 503 21.02 15.36 1.12
C THR A 503 20.78 13.89 0.79
N ALA A 504 21.51 13.34 -0.16
CA ALA A 504 21.42 11.88 -0.41
C ALA A 504 21.68 11.07 0.87
N GLU A 505 22.46 11.63 1.80
CA GLU A 505 22.82 11.05 3.10
C GLU A 505 21.67 11.11 4.13
N ASP A 506 20.76 12.07 3.99
CA ASP A 506 19.62 12.26 4.88
C ASP A 506 18.36 11.51 4.40
N ARG A 507 18.45 10.77 3.31
CA ARG A 507 17.31 9.97 2.81
C ARG A 507 17.04 8.83 3.75
N ILE A 508 16.00 9.00 4.53
CA ILE A 508 15.50 7.97 5.41
C ILE A 508 14.49 7.17 4.64
N TRP A 509 14.76 5.90 4.52
CA TRP A 509 13.79 4.99 3.95
C TRP A 509 12.55 4.90 4.85
N ALA A 510 11.39 5.04 4.25
CA ALA A 510 10.13 4.96 4.99
C ALA A 510 9.90 3.56 5.59
N GLY A 511 10.32 2.49 4.90
CA GLY A 511 10.22 1.10 5.33
C GLY A 511 11.55 0.49 5.79
N SER A 512 11.52 -0.72 6.34
CA SER A 512 12.68 -1.59 6.54
C SER A 512 13.32 -1.97 5.19
N VAL A 513 14.58 -2.33 5.18
CA VAL A 513 15.26 -2.90 3.99
C VAL A 513 14.52 -4.13 3.44
N THR A 514 13.76 -4.81 4.28
CA THR A 514 12.96 -5.99 3.92
C THR A 514 11.53 -5.67 3.51
N THR A 515 11.18 -4.40 3.31
CA THR A 515 9.88 -4.03 2.77
C THR A 515 9.63 -4.72 1.42
N MET A 516 8.47 -5.38 1.30
CA MET A 516 8.06 -6.11 0.08
C MET A 516 7.54 -5.15 -0.97
N ASN A 517 8.39 -4.20 -1.40
CA ASN A 517 7.98 -3.19 -2.38
C ASN A 517 9.14 -2.57 -3.17
N ALA A 518 8.78 -1.95 -4.28
CA ALA A 518 9.51 -0.88 -4.94
C ALA A 518 8.57 0.33 -4.98
N VAL A 519 9.08 1.55 -4.80
CA VAL A 519 8.23 2.73 -4.64
C VAL A 519 8.82 3.94 -5.32
N TYR A 520 8.08 4.54 -6.24
CA TYR A 520 8.31 5.91 -6.69
C TYR A 520 7.50 6.89 -5.82
N SER A 521 8.15 7.88 -5.28
CA SER A 521 7.51 8.95 -4.51
C SER A 521 7.37 10.21 -5.35
N VAL A 522 6.14 10.58 -5.70
CA VAL A 522 5.85 11.82 -6.45
C VAL A 522 6.30 13.07 -5.70
N MET A 523 6.21 13.07 -4.36
CA MET A 523 6.53 14.22 -3.50
C MET A 523 8.02 14.51 -3.40
N SER A 524 8.85 13.48 -3.52
CA SER A 524 10.32 13.61 -3.46
C SER A 524 10.99 13.39 -4.81
N ASN A 525 10.23 13.02 -5.84
CA ASN A 525 10.75 12.60 -7.14
C ASN A 525 11.91 11.60 -6.98
N SER A 526 11.69 10.59 -6.16
CA SER A 526 12.66 9.57 -5.81
C SER A 526 12.07 8.18 -5.97
N PHE A 527 12.93 7.22 -6.26
CA PHE A 527 12.57 5.83 -6.45
C PHE A 527 13.48 4.91 -5.62
N VAL A 528 12.90 3.97 -4.90
CA VAL A 528 13.59 2.97 -4.10
C VAL A 528 13.11 1.56 -4.45
N VAL A 529 14.07 0.62 -4.61
CA VAL A 529 13.80 -0.83 -4.64
C VAL A 529 14.30 -1.43 -3.34
N TYR A 530 13.39 -1.91 -2.51
CA TYR A 530 13.73 -2.59 -1.26
C TYR A 530 14.22 -4.02 -1.52
N ASP A 531 15.05 -4.57 -0.62
CA ASP A 531 15.51 -5.95 -0.72
C ASP A 531 14.38 -6.96 -0.58
N GLY A 532 13.30 -6.60 0.09
CA GLY A 532 12.19 -7.52 0.34
C GLY A 532 11.69 -8.24 -0.91
N ILE A 533 11.39 -7.50 -1.99
CA ILE A 533 10.93 -8.10 -3.25
C ILE A 533 12.02 -8.87 -4.02
N LEU A 534 13.26 -8.75 -3.59
CA LEU A 534 14.44 -9.35 -4.22
C LEU A 534 14.97 -10.54 -3.43
N ALA A 535 14.36 -10.89 -2.28
CA ALA A 535 14.91 -11.83 -1.33
C ALA A 535 15.12 -13.24 -1.90
N ASP A 536 14.27 -13.69 -2.81
CA ASP A 536 14.40 -15.00 -3.46
C ASP A 536 15.40 -15.02 -4.61
N THR A 537 15.87 -13.86 -5.08
CA THR A 537 16.59 -13.76 -6.34
C THR A 537 17.97 -13.19 -6.12
N LEU A 538 18.97 -13.98 -6.38
CA LEU A 538 20.37 -13.53 -6.48
C LEU A 538 20.63 -13.19 -7.96
N TYR A 539 20.34 -11.96 -8.35
CA TYR A 539 20.66 -11.50 -9.71
C TYR A 539 22.16 -11.40 -9.91
N THR A 540 22.64 -12.05 -10.97
CA THR A 540 24.03 -11.95 -11.44
C THR A 540 24.06 -11.32 -12.83
N ALA A 541 25.13 -10.64 -13.17
CA ALA A 541 25.21 -9.84 -14.40
C ALA A 541 25.05 -10.63 -15.71
N ASP A 542 25.13 -11.95 -15.68
CA ASP A 542 24.92 -12.85 -16.83
C ASP A 542 23.44 -13.24 -17.05
N GLN A 543 22.56 -12.91 -16.08
CA GLN A 543 21.10 -13.17 -16.16
C GLN A 543 20.33 -11.96 -16.74
N VAL A 544 20.81 -11.39 -17.82
CA VAL A 544 20.30 -10.10 -18.35
C VAL A 544 18.83 -10.19 -18.74
N GLU A 545 18.41 -11.28 -19.37
CA GLU A 545 17.05 -11.47 -19.83
C GLU A 545 16.07 -11.61 -18.65
N GLU A 546 16.46 -12.38 -17.67
CA GLU A 546 15.70 -12.60 -16.45
C GLU A 546 15.61 -11.31 -15.61
N ILE A 547 16.72 -10.58 -15.49
CA ILE A 547 16.75 -9.27 -14.81
C ILE A 547 15.81 -8.29 -15.50
N TYR A 548 15.89 -8.18 -16.84
CA TYR A 548 15.05 -7.24 -17.58
C TYR A 548 13.57 -7.59 -17.50
N GLY A 549 13.24 -8.90 -17.57
CA GLY A 549 11.85 -9.36 -17.46
C GLY A 549 11.25 -9.26 -16.05
N SER A 550 12.07 -9.30 -15.01
CA SER A 550 11.60 -9.26 -13.62
C SER A 550 11.85 -7.88 -12.99
N VAL A 551 12.90 -7.72 -12.19
CA VAL A 551 13.19 -6.47 -11.47
C VAL A 551 13.41 -5.28 -12.43
N GLY A 552 13.90 -5.51 -13.63
CA GLY A 552 14.03 -4.47 -14.64
C GLY A 552 12.67 -3.90 -15.05
N ALA A 553 11.68 -4.76 -15.30
CA ALA A 553 10.32 -4.31 -15.60
C ALA A 553 9.73 -3.51 -14.44
N ILE A 554 10.00 -3.89 -13.17
CA ILE A 554 9.61 -3.12 -11.98
C ILE A 554 10.33 -1.76 -11.97
N ILE A 555 11.63 -1.72 -12.23
CA ILE A 555 12.40 -0.47 -12.31
C ILE A 555 11.79 0.47 -13.36
N GLY A 556 11.46 -0.07 -14.53
CA GLY A 556 10.80 0.71 -15.57
C GLY A 556 9.40 1.17 -15.18
N HIS A 557 8.63 0.34 -14.48
CA HIS A 557 7.32 0.65 -13.91
C HIS A 557 7.41 1.84 -12.95
N GLU A 558 8.30 1.79 -11.98
CA GLU A 558 8.48 2.86 -11.00
C GLU A 558 8.94 4.18 -11.64
N ILE A 559 9.84 4.12 -12.60
CA ILE A 559 10.23 5.32 -13.35
C ILE A 559 9.05 5.89 -14.13
N SER A 560 8.17 5.04 -14.66
CA SER A 560 6.95 5.44 -15.37
C SER A 560 6.00 6.26 -14.50
N HIS A 561 5.93 5.95 -13.21
CA HIS A 561 5.12 6.73 -12.26
C HIS A 561 5.51 8.21 -12.19
N SER A 562 6.71 8.58 -12.61
CA SER A 562 7.08 10.00 -12.68
C SER A 562 6.25 10.78 -13.70
N ILE A 563 5.74 10.12 -14.74
CA ILE A 563 5.03 10.73 -15.88
C ILE A 563 3.72 10.01 -16.24
N ASP A 564 3.22 9.13 -15.40
CA ASP A 564 1.89 8.51 -15.55
C ASP A 564 0.75 9.53 -15.31
N SER A 565 -0.50 9.07 -15.21
CA SER A 565 -1.67 9.92 -15.02
C SER A 565 -1.68 10.71 -13.70
N GLN A 566 -0.96 10.26 -12.69
CA GLN A 566 -0.78 10.94 -11.40
C GLN A 566 0.52 11.74 -11.36
N GLY A 567 1.65 11.09 -11.65
CA GLY A 567 2.95 11.75 -11.62
C GLY A 567 3.05 12.94 -12.56
N ALA A 568 2.37 12.89 -13.69
CA ALA A 568 2.28 14.00 -14.64
C ALA A 568 1.71 15.30 -14.06
N GLN A 569 1.06 15.25 -12.89
CA GLN A 569 0.53 16.43 -12.20
C GLN A 569 1.55 17.13 -11.29
N TYR A 570 2.74 16.54 -11.11
CA TYR A 570 3.79 17.05 -10.25
C TYR A 570 5.04 17.39 -11.08
N ASP A 571 5.72 18.47 -10.73
CA ASP A 571 6.98 18.85 -11.34
C ASP A 571 8.19 18.03 -10.82
N LYS A 572 9.37 18.37 -11.28
CA LYS A 572 10.63 17.73 -10.87
C LYS A 572 11.00 17.89 -9.39
N TYR A 573 10.33 18.77 -8.67
CA TYR A 573 10.52 19.01 -7.23
C TYR A 573 9.44 18.35 -6.38
N GLY A 574 8.49 17.63 -7.00
CA GLY A 574 7.35 17.03 -6.31
C GLY A 574 6.26 18.03 -5.95
N ILE A 575 6.23 19.18 -6.60
CA ILE A 575 5.20 20.20 -6.40
C ILE A 575 4.11 19.99 -7.43
N GLN A 576 2.86 19.90 -6.95
CA GLN A 576 1.71 19.80 -7.85
C GLN A 576 1.56 21.09 -8.67
N THR A 577 1.80 20.98 -9.96
CA THR A 577 1.74 22.11 -10.89
C THR A 577 1.47 21.66 -12.33
N ASP A 578 0.76 22.48 -13.09
CA ASP A 578 0.48 22.20 -14.49
C ASP A 578 1.66 22.67 -15.37
N TRP A 579 2.52 21.73 -15.75
CA TRP A 579 3.71 21.99 -16.59
C TRP A 579 3.53 21.59 -18.05
N TRP A 580 2.35 21.08 -18.40
CA TRP A 580 1.98 20.67 -19.75
C TRP A 580 1.54 21.86 -20.61
N THR A 581 1.73 21.77 -21.94
CA THR A 581 0.95 22.63 -22.81
C THR A 581 -0.50 22.14 -22.85
N PRO A 582 -1.50 23.03 -23.08
CA PRO A 582 -2.91 22.62 -23.15
C PRO A 582 -3.17 21.55 -24.22
N GLU A 583 -2.49 21.63 -25.35
CA GLU A 583 -2.59 20.69 -26.47
C GLU A 583 -2.07 19.31 -26.09
N ASP A 584 -0.88 19.25 -25.49
CA ASP A 584 -0.25 17.98 -25.06
C ASP A 584 -1.04 17.34 -23.92
N LYS A 585 -1.53 18.13 -22.97
CA LYS A 585 -2.41 17.66 -21.90
C LYS A 585 -3.68 17.02 -22.45
N THR A 586 -4.33 17.66 -23.43
CA THR A 586 -5.52 17.13 -24.09
C THR A 586 -5.21 15.83 -24.82
N ALA A 587 -4.07 15.75 -25.53
CA ALA A 587 -3.64 14.55 -26.24
C ALA A 587 -3.35 13.41 -25.26
N PHE A 588 -2.71 13.70 -24.13
CA PHE A 588 -2.46 12.70 -23.07
C PHE A 588 -3.75 12.15 -22.48
N GLN A 589 -4.69 13.04 -22.12
CA GLN A 589 -6.01 12.63 -21.62
C GLN A 589 -6.78 11.77 -22.63
N ALA A 590 -6.68 12.07 -23.93
CA ALA A 590 -7.30 11.25 -24.96
C ALA A 590 -6.69 9.84 -25.07
N LYS A 591 -5.36 9.69 -24.84
CA LYS A 591 -4.71 8.39 -24.75
C LYS A 591 -5.13 7.61 -23.48
N GLN A 592 -5.19 8.28 -22.33
CA GLN A 592 -5.69 7.73 -21.08
C GLN A 592 -7.12 7.19 -21.23
N ALA A 593 -8.01 7.97 -21.83
CA ALA A 593 -9.39 7.55 -22.08
C ALA A 593 -9.49 6.27 -22.95
N LYS A 594 -8.60 6.11 -23.94
CA LYS A 594 -8.54 4.88 -24.76
C LYS A 594 -8.07 3.68 -23.93
N ILE A 595 -7.10 3.86 -23.05
CA ILE A 595 -6.63 2.81 -22.13
C ILE A 595 -7.79 2.39 -21.23
N VAL A 596 -8.44 3.34 -20.55
CA VAL A 596 -9.60 3.08 -19.69
C VAL A 596 -10.71 2.37 -20.46
N ALA A 597 -11.04 2.82 -21.67
CA ALA A 597 -12.06 2.20 -22.48
C ALA A 597 -11.73 0.74 -22.84
N TYR A 598 -10.48 0.45 -23.20
CA TYR A 598 -10.03 -0.92 -23.47
C TYR A 598 -10.11 -1.79 -22.20
N TRP A 599 -9.55 -1.32 -21.09
CA TRP A 599 -9.53 -2.09 -19.84
C TRP A 599 -10.92 -2.32 -19.26
N ASN A 600 -11.88 -1.41 -19.47
CA ASN A 600 -13.28 -1.58 -19.12
C ASN A 600 -13.99 -2.69 -19.96
N THR A 601 -13.39 -3.12 -21.07
CA THR A 601 -13.87 -4.31 -21.80
C THR A 601 -13.43 -5.62 -21.16
N LEU A 602 -12.44 -5.58 -20.26
CA LEU A 602 -11.96 -6.71 -19.48
C LEU A 602 -12.87 -6.93 -18.26
N SER A 603 -12.83 -8.08 -17.64
CA SER A 603 -13.68 -8.35 -16.47
C SER A 603 -13.05 -9.38 -15.56
N TYR A 604 -13.07 -9.12 -14.27
CA TYR A 604 -12.75 -10.10 -13.24
C TYR A 604 -13.91 -11.07 -13.01
N LYS A 605 -15.12 -10.51 -12.90
CA LYS A 605 -16.34 -11.23 -12.54
C LYS A 605 -17.57 -10.48 -13.02
N GLN A 606 -18.64 -11.21 -13.35
CA GLN A 606 -19.90 -10.60 -13.74
C GLN A 606 -20.43 -9.62 -12.69
N GLY A 607 -20.79 -8.41 -13.12
CA GLY A 607 -21.32 -7.38 -12.25
C GLY A 607 -20.27 -6.63 -11.41
N VAL A 608 -18.98 -7.00 -11.48
CA VAL A 608 -17.90 -6.29 -10.84
C VAL A 608 -17.26 -5.36 -11.87
N PRO A 609 -17.19 -4.04 -11.60
CA PRO A 609 -16.50 -3.10 -12.48
C PRO A 609 -15.00 -3.37 -12.52
N MET A 610 -14.34 -3.01 -13.61
CA MET A 610 -12.90 -3.20 -13.76
C MET A 610 -12.07 -2.20 -12.95
N TRP A 611 -12.67 -1.10 -12.49
CA TRP A 611 -12.00 -0.02 -11.76
C TRP A 611 -10.85 0.64 -12.54
N SER A 612 -10.94 0.65 -13.87
CA SER A 612 -9.85 1.07 -14.76
C SER A 612 -9.39 2.51 -14.55
N ASP A 613 -10.26 3.39 -14.08
CA ASP A 613 -9.89 4.78 -13.76
C ASP A 613 -8.95 4.84 -12.54
N ILE A 614 -9.20 3.99 -11.52
CA ILE A 614 -8.37 3.89 -10.32
C ILE A 614 -7.03 3.22 -10.66
N MET A 615 -7.07 2.20 -11.51
CA MET A 615 -5.90 1.39 -11.90
C MET A 615 -5.06 2.05 -13.01
N LEU A 616 -5.51 3.16 -13.59
CA LEU A 616 -4.87 3.78 -14.75
C LEU A 616 -3.38 4.10 -14.56
N PRO A 617 -2.91 4.66 -13.41
CA PRO A 617 -1.49 4.88 -13.19
C PRO A 617 -0.67 3.59 -13.31
N GLU A 618 -1.16 2.53 -12.67
CA GLU A 618 -0.50 1.21 -12.65
C GLU A 618 -0.46 0.54 -14.03
N ILE A 619 -1.55 0.69 -14.78
CA ILE A 619 -1.62 0.19 -16.17
C ILE A 619 -0.59 0.89 -17.04
N ILE A 620 -0.49 2.22 -16.94
CA ILE A 620 0.50 3.02 -17.67
C ILE A 620 1.90 2.63 -17.25
N ALA A 621 2.13 2.43 -15.97
CA ALA A 621 3.42 2.05 -15.41
C ALA A 621 3.87 0.66 -15.88
N ASP A 622 3.00 -0.33 -15.89
CA ASP A 622 3.29 -1.68 -16.42
C ASP A 622 3.68 -1.63 -17.91
N MET A 623 2.90 -0.91 -18.72
CA MET A 623 3.19 -0.75 -20.14
C MET A 623 4.54 -0.04 -20.35
N GLY A 624 4.82 0.99 -19.55
CA GLY A 624 6.07 1.73 -19.55
C GLY A 624 7.26 0.86 -19.16
N GLY A 625 7.10 0.03 -18.12
CA GLY A 625 8.11 -0.89 -17.64
C GLY A 625 8.58 -1.88 -18.72
N VAL A 626 7.61 -2.53 -19.37
CA VAL A 626 7.89 -3.44 -20.49
C VAL A 626 8.50 -2.68 -21.67
N SER A 627 7.99 -1.50 -22.02
CA SER A 627 8.48 -0.69 -23.15
C SER A 627 9.96 -0.33 -23.01
N VAL A 628 10.35 0.20 -21.84
CA VAL A 628 11.75 0.62 -21.62
C VAL A 628 12.71 -0.56 -21.61
N MET A 629 12.30 -1.71 -21.04
CA MET A 629 13.14 -2.90 -21.05
C MET A 629 13.28 -3.51 -22.44
N LEU A 630 12.23 -3.53 -23.24
CA LEU A 630 12.31 -3.96 -24.65
C LEU A 630 13.22 -3.04 -25.47
N LYS A 631 13.21 -1.74 -25.21
CA LYS A 631 14.11 -0.79 -25.88
C LYS A 631 15.58 -1.02 -25.49
N LEU A 632 15.87 -1.23 -24.19
CA LEU A 632 17.21 -1.65 -23.73
C LEU A 632 17.64 -2.98 -24.35
N ALA A 633 16.74 -3.95 -24.43
CA ALA A 633 16.96 -5.26 -25.02
C ALA A 633 17.32 -5.16 -26.50
N SER A 634 16.68 -4.25 -27.24
CA SER A 634 16.93 -4.07 -28.69
C SER A 634 18.36 -3.60 -29.01
N LYS A 635 19.05 -2.99 -28.02
CA LYS A 635 20.45 -2.54 -28.12
C LYS A 635 21.46 -3.67 -27.83
N LYS A 636 20.97 -4.86 -27.43
CA LYS A 636 21.81 -6.02 -27.09
C LYS A 636 21.83 -7.04 -28.22
N ALA A 637 23.02 -7.45 -28.64
CA ALA A 637 23.17 -8.54 -29.60
C ALA A 637 22.72 -9.87 -28.96
N ASN A 638 22.01 -10.68 -29.73
CA ASN A 638 21.58 -12.04 -29.34
C ASN A 638 20.71 -12.10 -28.07
N PHE A 639 19.96 -11.02 -27.76
CA PHE A 639 19.07 -11.01 -26.61
C PHE A 639 17.93 -12.04 -26.78
N ASN A 640 17.71 -12.85 -25.76
CA ASN A 640 16.66 -13.86 -25.77
C ASN A 640 15.33 -13.29 -25.25
N TYR A 641 14.52 -12.72 -26.16
CA TYR A 641 13.22 -12.15 -25.84
C TYR A 641 12.26 -13.17 -25.23
N LYS A 642 12.39 -14.46 -25.54
CA LYS A 642 11.53 -15.49 -24.94
C LYS A 642 11.79 -15.60 -23.46
N LYS A 643 13.04 -15.68 -23.02
CA LYS A 643 13.41 -15.64 -21.60
C LYS A 643 12.92 -14.37 -20.88
N PHE A 644 13.02 -13.23 -21.56
CA PHE A 644 12.52 -11.96 -21.02
C PHE A 644 11.01 -12.02 -20.71
N PHE A 645 10.18 -12.44 -21.67
CA PHE A 645 8.73 -12.50 -21.47
C PHE A 645 8.33 -13.58 -20.46
N GLU A 646 9.03 -14.72 -20.46
CA GLU A 646 8.82 -15.79 -19.48
C GLU A 646 9.16 -15.30 -18.04
N ALA A 647 10.27 -14.56 -17.88
CA ALA A 647 10.65 -13.98 -16.59
C ALA A 647 9.64 -12.90 -16.13
N TYR A 648 9.14 -12.06 -17.06
CA TYR A 648 8.09 -11.09 -16.74
C TYR A 648 6.81 -11.79 -16.26
N SER A 649 6.38 -12.83 -16.96
CA SER A 649 5.20 -13.60 -16.55
C SER A 649 5.41 -14.31 -15.20
N ALA A 650 6.60 -14.88 -14.97
CA ALA A 650 6.94 -15.56 -13.73
C ALA A 650 6.99 -14.60 -12.53
N SER A 651 7.49 -13.36 -12.72
CA SER A 651 7.48 -12.36 -11.64
C SER A 651 6.08 -11.96 -11.19
N GLN A 652 5.08 -12.13 -12.05
CA GLN A 652 3.67 -11.87 -11.78
C GLN A 652 2.88 -13.15 -11.38
N ALA A 653 3.52 -14.32 -11.32
CA ALA A 653 2.84 -15.60 -11.12
C ALA A 653 2.38 -15.81 -9.67
N SER A 654 1.53 -14.93 -9.17
CA SER A 654 0.94 -15.04 -7.83
C SER A 654 -0.46 -15.64 -7.88
N VAL A 655 -0.79 -16.39 -6.84
CA VAL A 655 -2.14 -16.88 -6.54
C VAL A 655 -2.67 -16.16 -5.31
N PHE A 656 -3.98 -15.97 -5.26
CA PHE A 656 -4.65 -15.26 -4.18
C PHE A 656 -5.75 -16.12 -3.57
N SER A 657 -5.99 -15.96 -2.27
CA SER A 657 -7.18 -16.54 -1.63
C SER A 657 -8.46 -15.88 -2.15
N SER A 658 -9.58 -16.59 -2.04
CA SER A 658 -10.88 -16.02 -2.40
C SER A 658 -11.21 -14.75 -1.63
N ASP A 659 -10.84 -14.71 -0.36
CA ASP A 659 -11.06 -13.54 0.50
C ASP A 659 -10.23 -12.34 0.06
N ALA A 660 -8.97 -12.57 -0.34
CA ALA A 660 -8.10 -11.52 -0.88
C ALA A 660 -8.67 -10.97 -2.21
N ILE A 661 -9.13 -11.82 -3.10
CA ILE A 661 -9.74 -11.42 -4.37
C ILE A 661 -10.99 -10.59 -4.12
N GLU A 662 -11.91 -11.06 -3.28
CA GLU A 662 -13.15 -10.35 -2.96
C GLU A 662 -12.86 -8.98 -2.31
N ASN A 663 -11.94 -8.94 -1.37
CA ASN A 663 -11.66 -7.74 -0.60
C ASN A 663 -10.81 -6.70 -1.34
N LEU A 664 -9.89 -7.10 -2.18
CA LEU A 664 -8.97 -6.21 -2.87
C LEU A 664 -9.49 -5.81 -4.25
N TYR A 665 -9.73 -6.79 -5.11
CA TYR A 665 -10.02 -6.54 -6.52
C TYR A 665 -11.49 -6.26 -6.81
N TYR A 666 -12.42 -7.05 -6.23
CA TYR A 666 -13.83 -6.84 -6.51
C TYR A 666 -14.41 -5.59 -5.89
N GLN A 667 -13.74 -5.04 -4.88
CA GLN A 667 -14.14 -3.78 -4.23
C GLN A 667 -13.34 -2.57 -4.70
N GLY A 668 -12.41 -2.75 -5.65
CA GLY A 668 -11.59 -1.67 -6.16
C GLY A 668 -10.68 -1.02 -5.12
N LYS A 669 -10.19 -1.81 -4.16
CA LYS A 669 -9.29 -1.31 -3.11
C LYS A 669 -7.83 -1.42 -3.51
N ASP A 670 -7.47 -2.42 -4.32
CA ASP A 670 -6.15 -2.50 -4.93
C ASP A 670 -6.12 -1.59 -6.16
N THR A 671 -5.10 -0.77 -6.26
CA THR A 671 -4.87 0.08 -7.42
C THR A 671 -4.24 -0.65 -8.59
N HIS A 672 -3.74 -1.87 -8.36
CA HIS A 672 -3.19 -2.71 -9.41
C HIS A 672 -4.26 -3.61 -10.04
N PRO A 673 -4.18 -3.85 -11.35
CA PRO A 673 -4.93 -4.95 -11.95
C PRO A 673 -4.45 -6.30 -11.43
N MET A 674 -5.31 -7.33 -11.50
CA MET A 674 -4.88 -8.70 -11.18
C MET A 674 -3.70 -9.13 -12.06
N ASN A 675 -2.80 -9.90 -11.49
CA ASN A 675 -1.52 -10.28 -12.08
C ASN A 675 -1.62 -10.87 -13.49
N TYR A 676 -2.65 -11.71 -13.76
CA TYR A 676 -2.82 -12.27 -15.11
C TYR A 676 -3.15 -11.19 -16.16
N LEU A 677 -3.82 -10.10 -15.79
CA LEU A 677 -4.06 -8.97 -16.67
C LEU A 677 -2.80 -8.12 -16.83
N ARG A 678 -2.03 -7.93 -15.75
CA ARG A 678 -0.71 -7.25 -15.82
C ARG A 678 0.24 -7.96 -16.80
N VAL A 679 0.07 -9.27 -17.03
CA VAL A 679 0.82 -10.02 -18.05
C VAL A 679 0.10 -9.98 -19.39
N ASN A 680 -1.10 -10.53 -19.47
CA ASN A 680 -1.76 -10.78 -20.75
C ASN A 680 -2.22 -9.50 -21.45
N ALA A 681 -2.87 -8.57 -20.73
CA ALA A 681 -3.41 -7.34 -21.31
C ALA A 681 -2.31 -6.27 -21.52
N VAL A 682 -1.14 -6.44 -20.91
CA VAL A 682 0.04 -5.62 -21.18
C VAL A 682 0.81 -6.18 -22.34
N LEU A 683 1.22 -7.45 -22.30
CA LEU A 683 2.09 -8.03 -23.33
C LEU A 683 1.45 -8.10 -24.71
N ASN A 684 0.13 -8.28 -24.79
CA ASN A 684 -0.60 -8.29 -26.06
C ASN A 684 -0.55 -6.96 -26.82
N GLN A 685 -0.10 -5.87 -26.19
CA GLN A 685 0.10 -4.57 -26.82
C GLN A 685 1.43 -4.46 -27.59
N PHE A 686 2.37 -5.40 -27.41
CA PHE A 686 3.72 -5.31 -27.94
C PHE A 686 3.93 -6.18 -29.19
N PRO A 687 4.33 -5.57 -30.34
CA PRO A 687 4.63 -6.33 -31.57
C PRO A 687 5.69 -7.41 -31.35
N LYS A 688 6.72 -7.11 -30.52
CA LYS A 688 7.79 -8.06 -30.23
C LYS A 688 7.29 -9.34 -29.56
N PHE A 689 6.26 -9.22 -28.72
CA PHE A 689 5.61 -10.39 -28.11
C PHE A 689 4.91 -11.26 -29.17
N HIS A 690 4.17 -10.62 -30.09
CA HIS A 690 3.52 -11.30 -31.19
C HIS A 690 4.52 -12.05 -32.08
N ASP A 691 5.64 -11.43 -32.43
CA ASP A 691 6.70 -12.01 -33.24
C ASP A 691 7.31 -13.25 -32.57
N VAL A 692 7.64 -13.14 -31.28
CA VAL A 692 8.34 -14.20 -30.52
C VAL A 692 7.49 -15.46 -30.36
N TYR A 693 6.18 -15.29 -30.16
CA TYR A 693 5.27 -16.40 -29.91
C TYR A 693 4.36 -16.76 -31.10
N GLY A 694 4.53 -16.09 -32.24
CA GLY A 694 3.74 -16.34 -33.44
C GLY A 694 2.25 -16.03 -33.26
N VAL A 695 1.94 -14.99 -32.44
CA VAL A 695 0.58 -14.53 -32.20
C VAL A 695 0.03 -13.86 -33.44
N LYS A 696 -1.16 -14.26 -33.89
CA LYS A 696 -1.78 -13.81 -35.14
C LYS A 696 -3.26 -13.51 -34.97
N GLU A 697 -3.84 -12.88 -35.96
CA GLU A 697 -5.27 -12.57 -35.98
C GLU A 697 -6.11 -13.81 -35.71
N GLY A 698 -7.03 -13.69 -34.75
CA GLY A 698 -7.87 -14.77 -34.24
C GLY A 698 -7.36 -15.45 -32.99
N ASP A 699 -6.08 -15.21 -32.59
CA ASP A 699 -5.59 -15.66 -31.27
C ASP A 699 -6.06 -14.69 -30.18
N PRO A 700 -6.40 -15.19 -28.98
CA PRO A 700 -6.82 -14.34 -27.85
C PRO A 700 -5.79 -13.28 -27.45
N MET A 701 -4.51 -13.59 -27.53
CA MET A 701 -3.43 -12.63 -27.22
C MET A 701 -3.15 -11.63 -28.36
N TYR A 702 -3.93 -11.64 -29.46
CA TYR A 702 -3.70 -10.74 -30.58
C TYR A 702 -4.42 -9.41 -30.42
N VAL A 703 -3.70 -8.32 -30.56
CA VAL A 703 -4.22 -6.95 -30.70
C VAL A 703 -3.75 -6.38 -32.02
N LYS A 704 -4.69 -5.89 -32.85
CA LYS A 704 -4.37 -5.24 -34.12
C LYS A 704 -3.50 -4.01 -33.86
N GLU A 705 -2.58 -3.73 -34.78
CA GLU A 705 -1.67 -2.59 -34.66
C GLU A 705 -2.41 -1.26 -34.43
N ALA A 706 -3.52 -1.03 -35.16
CA ALA A 706 -4.32 0.19 -35.02
C ALA A 706 -5.04 0.31 -33.65
N ASP A 707 -5.21 -0.79 -32.94
CA ASP A 707 -5.93 -0.87 -31.67
C ASP A 707 -4.98 -0.93 -30.45
N ARG A 708 -3.66 -0.99 -30.71
CA ARG A 708 -2.65 -0.95 -29.64
C ARG A 708 -2.62 0.41 -28.97
N LEU A 709 -2.25 0.42 -27.70
CA LEU A 709 -2.36 1.57 -26.80
C LEU A 709 -0.99 2.09 -26.33
N PRO A 710 -0.06 2.46 -27.22
CA PRO A 710 1.20 3.05 -26.77
C PRO A 710 0.91 4.38 -26.08
N ILE A 711 1.45 4.56 -24.87
CA ILE A 711 1.29 5.84 -24.17
C ILE A 711 2.40 6.82 -24.60
N TRP A 712 3.61 6.31 -24.71
CA TRP A 712 4.80 7.07 -25.09
C TRP A 712 5.31 6.71 -26.47
#